data_ad36717f3380b492f626a51288e68990
#
_entry.id   ad36717f3380b492f626a51288e68990
#
_cell.length_a   1.000
_cell.length_b   1.000
_cell.length_c   1.000
_cell.angle_alpha   90.00
_cell.angle_beta   90.00
_cell.angle_gamma   90.00
#
_symmetry.space_group_name_H-M   'P 1'
#
loop_
_entity.id
_entity.type
_entity.pdbx_description
1 polymer ?
#
loop_
_entity_poly.entity_id
_entity_poly.type
_entity_poly.pdbx_seq_one_letter_code
_entity_poly.pdbx_strand_id
1 'polypeptide(L)'
;MSTDPETTETTPSEDTGTDAAGAEAEGAEGTEDTGSTDGNPAAVDTDGSDGADGSDGTGEAKAEAAAPELSEAAAELLAQRRERERIERRKAEKAGPIAAGAKLSGTAADLLAAVRAVESGEKPVTTPFAKPDPAPRQSAAPEAVRRPQPVAADPGTPATETVASVRRVLAEGGAPETLAAQVAAALGDGADDRLREDPWQLLRVPGVRPEQADGFARALLGAECAPDDERRGRAVTGWLLEQAALAGHTALEASALTAALAKQGVPDPDAATQSAIAEGEVLVFQDALDEPAVPVQRADEEAEEVQERPVRVLIGLERYALAEESLADGLAKLINSVPKEDGSAADWEQAGAARSSTGELIRAVAGHGLVLHTGGEASLEEPAALLRAAAGFGLRVWAAAHSPVGRDRFTALLTGSGAGADSGSGSGADGGAGSGSGGSGNPASGGPQGPATNGSAPESLAADGPGSADGPRAATLAGLLSGAEGPGRDADGALDLDLLVVLDAPQLDVETAALLSESLPDGARLVLTGDPAVLWSAGPGRVFADLLASKACPQVVSRRPDLGPVGELVSGIGIGELNQVEAPGKEVVIVPVRDAGEAVHRTVQLVADSVPRVIGVPAEQTVVITPGHGGAAGTRALNVALKERLNPGPGRFGGFDPGDRIAYSPAPGRTIPGRVVNADAEGLHLACAGGPVVVPKERVEQAVRHGWALTAHQAVGARWPAVVVVLPGDAAQALSRPWVYTAFGRADRHLSVVHGVDQALPRAVAEVPAKPRTTRLPVLLRPQVPAEV
;
A
#
# COMPACT_ATOMS: atom_id res chain seq x y z
N MET A 1 32.09 -12.30 -60.10
CA MET A 1 32.45 -11.01 -60.62
C MET A 1 32.59 -10.09 -59.47
N SER A 2 33.70 -10.07 -58.71
CA SER A 2 34.93 -9.25 -58.96
C SER A 2 34.49 -7.79 -59.14
N THR A 3 34.82 -6.89 -58.24
CA THR A 3 36.14 -6.34 -57.90
C THR A 3 36.03 -5.39 -56.69
N ASP A 4 36.90 -5.60 -55.67
CA ASP A 4 37.59 -4.55 -54.94
C ASP A 4 38.59 -3.83 -55.76
N PRO A 5 39.24 -2.68 -55.46
CA PRO A 5 40.17 -2.48 -54.32
C PRO A 5 40.19 -1.05 -53.73
N GLU A 6 40.80 -0.89 -52.65
CA GLU A 6 42.14 -0.53 -52.10
C GLU A 6 42.18 0.80 -51.33
N THR A 7 42.59 0.71 -50.11
CA THR A 7 43.69 1.26 -49.30
C THR A 7 44.19 2.69 -49.53
N THR A 8 44.34 3.48 -48.51
CA THR A 8 45.59 4.07 -48.07
C THR A 8 45.60 4.59 -46.62
N GLU A 9 46.54 4.03 -45.87
CA GLU A 9 47.14 4.49 -44.62
C GLU A 9 47.72 5.92 -44.72
N THR A 10 47.80 6.63 -43.57
CA THR A 10 49.06 7.28 -43.14
C THR A 10 48.89 7.74 -41.65
N THR A 11 49.63 7.16 -40.76
CA THR A 11 50.30 7.74 -39.56
C THR A 11 51.71 8.16 -40.03
N PRO A 12 52.61 8.85 -39.23
CA PRO A 12 52.68 9.02 -37.79
C PRO A 12 53.35 10.37 -37.32
N SER A 13 53.79 10.36 -36.06
CA SER A 13 54.91 11.01 -35.37
C SER A 13 54.48 11.93 -34.22
N GLU A 14 54.76 11.54 -32.96
CA GLU A 14 55.97 11.73 -32.12
C GLU A 14 56.27 13.24 -31.86
N ASP A 15 56.54 13.70 -30.69
CA ASP A 15 57.49 13.26 -29.69
C ASP A 15 57.46 14.15 -28.41
N THR A 16 57.87 13.55 -27.29
CA THR A 16 58.61 14.08 -26.15
C THR A 16 57.89 15.06 -25.18
N GLY A 17 58.03 14.92 -23.94
CA GLY A 17 58.86 14.16 -23.04
C GLY A 17 59.01 14.86 -21.69
N THR A 18 59.29 14.03 -20.72
CA THR A 18 60.02 14.23 -19.46
C THR A 18 59.28 14.89 -18.29
N ASP A 19 59.13 14.14 -17.26
CA ASP A 19 59.93 13.79 -16.07
C ASP A 19 59.67 14.78 -14.93
N ALA A 20 59.58 14.51 -13.68
CA ALA A 20 59.97 13.45 -12.79
C ALA A 20 59.48 13.75 -11.37
N ALA A 21 59.31 12.69 -10.60
CA ALA A 21 59.71 12.53 -9.20
C ALA A 21 59.06 13.48 -8.16
N GLY A 22 58.57 13.08 -7.04
CA GLY A 22 58.85 11.91 -6.21
C GLY A 22 58.74 12.35 -4.72
N ALA A 23 58.54 11.37 -3.90
CA ALA A 23 58.80 11.30 -2.44
C ALA A 23 57.69 11.79 -1.49
N GLU A 24 56.97 10.87 -0.86
CA GLU A 24 57.23 10.17 0.41
C GLU A 24 57.68 11.06 1.58
N ALA A 25 56.91 10.96 2.67
CA ALA A 25 57.24 10.53 4.04
C ALA A 25 56.30 11.16 5.03
N GLU A 26 55.55 10.33 5.71
CA GLU A 26 55.70 9.84 7.09
C GLU A 26 55.84 10.91 8.19
N GLY A 27 54.98 10.69 9.21
CA GLY A 27 55.48 10.80 10.56
C GLY A 27 54.69 11.64 11.55
N ALA A 28 53.88 10.96 12.35
CA ALA A 28 53.92 10.80 13.78
C ALA A 28 53.50 11.98 14.69
N GLU A 29 52.52 11.68 15.51
CA GLU A 29 52.43 11.74 17.00
C GLU A 29 52.91 12.99 17.76
N GLY A 30 52.04 13.31 18.76
CA GLY A 30 52.50 14.01 19.98
C GLY A 30 51.45 14.96 20.55
N THR A 31 50.58 14.52 21.37
CA THR A 31 50.37 14.64 22.83
C THR A 31 50.46 16.03 23.48
N GLU A 32 49.40 16.33 24.26
CA GLU A 32 49.35 16.98 25.57
C GLU A 32 49.86 18.47 25.66
N ASP A 33 49.33 19.35 26.38
CA ASP A 33 48.68 19.42 27.68
C ASP A 33 48.38 20.89 28.06
N THR A 34 47.36 21.07 28.89
CA THR A 34 47.18 22.11 29.95
C THR A 34 47.27 23.60 29.66
N GLY A 35 46.31 24.29 30.23
CA GLY A 35 46.56 25.68 30.73
C GLY A 35 45.35 26.57 30.91
N SER A 36 44.65 26.34 31.99
CA SER A 36 43.86 27.22 32.84
C SER A 36 44.39 28.65 32.93
N THR A 37 43.52 29.63 32.96
CA THR A 37 43.38 30.68 34.03
C THR A 37 42.47 31.84 33.57
N ASP A 38 41.41 32.02 34.23
CA ASP A 38 40.96 33.07 35.16
C ASP A 38 41.05 34.51 34.64
N GLY A 39 39.94 35.21 34.81
CA GLY A 39 39.93 36.66 34.84
C GLY A 39 38.55 37.33 34.75
N ASN A 40 37.74 37.23 35.79
CA ASN A 40 36.71 38.23 36.10
C ASN A 40 37.37 39.24 37.02
N PRO A 41 37.05 40.57 37.07
CA PRO A 41 36.06 41.04 38.02
C PRO A 41 35.24 42.31 37.67
N ALA A 42 34.05 42.32 38.28
CA ALA A 42 33.45 43.28 39.18
C ALA A 42 32.92 44.60 38.59
N ALA A 43 31.69 44.88 38.62
CA ALA A 43 30.79 45.49 39.57
C ALA A 43 31.23 46.94 40.04
N VAL A 44 30.37 47.90 39.85
CA VAL A 44 30.16 49.02 40.86
C VAL A 44 28.73 49.51 40.67
N ASP A 45 28.02 49.51 41.81
CA ASP A 45 26.80 50.16 42.16
C ASP A 45 26.84 51.69 42.10
N THR A 46 25.63 52.30 42.01
CA THR A 46 25.13 53.36 42.93
C THR A 46 23.81 53.90 42.33
N ASP A 47 22.67 53.76 42.90
CA ASP A 47 21.99 54.29 44.08
C ASP A 47 21.60 55.76 43.94
N GLY A 48 20.36 56.08 44.32
CA GLY A 48 19.90 57.44 44.71
C GLY A 48 18.66 57.90 43.97
N SER A 49 17.50 57.65 44.39
CA SER A 49 16.52 58.24 45.37
C SER A 49 15.92 59.56 44.95
N ASP A 50 14.61 59.61 45.07
CA ASP A 50 13.68 60.63 45.58
C ASP A 50 13.44 61.96 44.82
N GLY A 51 12.16 62.28 44.80
CA GLY A 51 11.66 63.66 44.97
C GLY A 51 10.41 63.98 44.17
N ALA A 52 9.41 64.15 44.94
CA ALA A 52 8.03 64.49 44.65
C ALA A 52 7.76 65.92 44.09
N ASP A 53 6.56 66.03 43.59
CA ASP A 53 5.61 67.17 43.77
C ASP A 53 5.58 68.29 42.69
N GLY A 54 4.34 68.55 42.24
CA GLY A 54 3.91 69.99 42.07
C GLY A 54 3.28 70.35 40.72
N SER A 55 2.01 70.28 40.66
CA SER A 55 0.96 71.22 40.20
C SER A 55 1.01 71.82 38.77
N ASP A 56 -0.20 71.70 38.19
CA ASP A 56 -1.03 72.66 37.44
C ASP A 56 -0.50 73.34 36.14
N GLY A 57 -1.33 73.24 35.14
CA GLY A 57 -1.25 74.14 33.98
C GLY A 57 -2.10 73.64 32.77
N THR A 58 -3.27 74.14 32.71
CA THR A 58 -4.25 74.07 31.59
C THR A 58 -3.65 74.29 30.19
N GLY A 59 -4.07 73.50 29.18
CA GLY A 59 -3.86 73.78 27.82
C GLY A 59 -4.55 72.77 26.92
N GLU A 60 -5.68 73.08 26.39
CA GLU A 60 -6.39 72.34 25.35
C GLU A 60 -5.52 72.25 24.10
N ALA A 61 -5.30 71.02 23.63
CA ALA A 61 -4.92 70.71 22.25
C ALA A 61 -5.41 69.33 21.89
N LYS A 62 -6.23 69.28 20.89
CA LYS A 62 -6.80 68.22 20.14
C LYS A 62 -5.75 67.17 19.77
N ALA A 63 -5.79 65.97 20.31
CA ALA A 63 -5.00 64.83 19.88
C ALA A 63 -5.91 63.68 19.45
N GLU A 64 -5.79 63.35 18.22
CA GLU A 64 -6.27 62.16 17.53
C GLU A 64 -5.77 60.92 18.31
N ALA A 65 -6.68 60.10 18.83
CA ALA A 65 -6.34 58.93 19.63
C ALA A 65 -5.92 57.79 18.66
N ALA A 66 -4.63 57.46 18.66
CA ALA A 66 -4.12 56.20 18.15
C ALA A 66 -4.62 55.08 19.10
N ALA A 67 -5.30 54.12 18.54
CA ALA A 67 -5.70 52.90 19.22
C ALA A 67 -4.49 52.08 19.67
N PRO A 68 -4.49 51.48 20.86
CA PRO A 68 -3.37 50.61 21.28
C PRO A 68 -3.33 49.38 20.41
N GLU A 69 -2.17 49.10 19.84
CA GLU A 69 -1.91 47.82 19.16
C GLU A 69 -2.06 46.71 20.18
N LEU A 70 -3.08 45.89 19.98
CA LEU A 70 -3.29 44.66 20.74
C LEU A 70 -2.18 43.70 20.37
N SER A 71 -1.53 43.05 21.34
CA SER A 71 -0.59 41.98 21.08
C SER A 71 -1.24 40.88 20.24
N GLU A 72 -0.47 40.27 19.35
CA GLU A 72 -0.93 39.27 18.40
C GLU A 72 -1.73 38.16 19.08
N ALA A 73 -1.31 37.69 20.25
CA ALA A 73 -2.03 36.74 21.11
C ALA A 73 -3.43 37.23 21.57
N ALA A 74 -3.55 38.58 21.85
CA ALA A 74 -4.84 39.14 22.22
C ALA A 74 -5.79 39.29 21.03
N ALA A 75 -5.26 39.52 19.82
CA ALA A 75 -6.03 39.54 18.59
C ALA A 75 -6.57 38.14 18.23
N GLU A 76 -5.75 37.11 18.43
CA GLU A 76 -6.11 35.70 18.18
C GLU A 76 -7.18 35.21 19.17
N LEU A 77 -7.06 35.51 20.46
CA LEU A 77 -8.07 35.22 21.46
C LEU A 77 -9.43 35.89 21.15
N LEU A 78 -9.38 37.11 20.61
CA LEU A 78 -10.60 37.79 20.16
C LEU A 78 -11.20 37.16 18.93
N ALA A 79 -10.39 36.65 17.99
CA ALA A 79 -10.83 35.92 16.83
C ALA A 79 -11.52 34.60 17.22
N GLN A 80 -10.87 33.81 18.09
CA GLN A 80 -11.45 32.56 18.63
C GLN A 80 -12.76 32.79 19.40
N ARG A 81 -12.85 33.89 20.16
CA ARG A 81 -14.09 34.23 20.85
C ARG A 81 -15.24 34.56 19.89
N ARG A 82 -14.95 35.32 18.81
CA ARG A 82 -15.94 35.62 17.78
C ARG A 82 -16.39 34.38 17.02
N GLU A 83 -15.47 33.43 16.78
CA GLU A 83 -15.82 32.15 16.10
C GLU A 83 -16.72 31.29 16.99
N ARG A 84 -16.42 31.16 18.29
CA ARG A 84 -17.29 30.47 19.26
C ARG A 84 -18.69 31.10 19.32
N GLU A 85 -18.79 32.42 19.37
CA GLU A 85 -20.08 33.14 19.35
C GLU A 85 -20.84 32.90 18.02
N ARG A 86 -20.12 32.76 16.89
CA ARG A 86 -20.71 32.43 15.59
C ARG A 86 -21.24 31.00 15.54
N ILE A 87 -20.51 30.05 16.12
CA ILE A 87 -20.94 28.65 16.22
C ILE A 87 -22.15 28.54 17.15
N GLU A 88 -22.13 29.22 18.30
CA GLU A 88 -23.28 29.22 19.22
C GLU A 88 -24.52 29.86 18.62
N ARG A 89 -24.35 30.94 17.84
CA ARG A 89 -25.45 31.58 17.09
C ARG A 89 -26.05 30.62 16.06
N ARG A 90 -25.22 29.91 15.30
CA ARG A 90 -25.69 28.88 14.36
C ARG A 90 -26.36 27.69 15.05
N LYS A 91 -25.85 27.28 16.22
CA LYS A 91 -26.52 26.27 17.05
C LYS A 91 -27.87 26.75 17.57
N ALA A 92 -27.96 28.00 18.01
CA ALA A 92 -29.18 28.60 18.46
C ALA A 92 -30.20 28.79 17.32
N GLU A 93 -29.77 29.17 16.12
CA GLU A 93 -30.61 29.27 14.93
C GLU A 93 -31.15 27.89 14.47
N LYS A 94 -30.34 26.82 14.63
CA LYS A 94 -30.78 25.44 14.36
C LYS A 94 -31.66 24.86 15.49
N ALA A 95 -31.58 25.38 16.70
CA ALA A 95 -32.37 24.96 17.84
C ALA A 95 -33.64 25.84 18.04
N GLY A 96 -33.92 26.77 17.12
CA GLY A 96 -35.14 27.58 17.18
C GLY A 96 -36.40 26.72 17.09
N PRO A 97 -37.48 27.02 17.86
CA PRO A 97 -38.72 26.25 17.81
C PRO A 97 -39.31 26.33 16.39
N ILE A 98 -39.65 25.17 15.84
CA ILE A 98 -40.37 25.04 14.57
C ILE A 98 -41.65 25.82 14.69
N ALA A 99 -41.89 26.81 13.80
CA ALA A 99 -43.07 27.67 13.87
C ALA A 99 -44.36 26.83 13.86
N ALA A 100 -45.18 27.01 14.87
CA ALA A 100 -46.46 26.35 15.00
C ALA A 100 -47.34 26.72 13.80
N GLY A 101 -47.48 25.78 12.84
CA GLY A 101 -48.33 25.98 11.64
C GLY A 101 -47.82 25.31 10.39
N ALA A 102 -46.60 24.71 10.35
CA ALA A 102 -46.14 23.94 9.19
C ALA A 102 -46.87 22.57 9.18
N LYS A 103 -47.67 22.34 8.13
CA LYS A 103 -48.30 21.04 7.91
C LYS A 103 -47.27 20.02 7.51
N LEU A 104 -46.88 19.15 8.43
CA LEU A 104 -46.08 17.94 8.13
C LEU A 104 -46.95 16.97 7.31
N SER A 105 -46.44 16.43 6.22
CA SER A 105 -47.12 15.41 5.40
C SER A 105 -46.33 14.10 5.42
N GLY A 106 -47.02 12.98 5.35
CA GLY A 106 -46.43 11.65 5.28
C GLY A 106 -46.09 11.05 6.66
N THR A 107 -45.24 10.05 6.67
CA THR A 107 -44.83 9.22 7.84
C THR A 107 -44.45 10.02 9.11
N ALA A 108 -43.93 11.23 8.93
CA ALA A 108 -43.59 12.12 10.04
C ALA A 108 -44.81 12.70 10.77
N ALA A 109 -45.91 12.92 10.04
CA ALA A 109 -47.18 13.37 10.62
C ALA A 109 -47.88 12.24 11.42
N ASP A 110 -47.78 11.00 10.92
CA ASP A 110 -48.34 9.81 11.55
C ASP A 110 -47.58 9.45 12.83
N LEU A 111 -46.26 9.57 12.85
CA LEU A 111 -45.42 9.40 14.03
C LEU A 111 -45.72 10.45 15.11
N LEU A 112 -45.92 11.69 14.71
CA LEU A 112 -46.26 12.78 15.66
C LEU A 112 -47.66 12.61 16.23
N ALA A 113 -48.61 12.06 15.44
CA ALA A 113 -49.94 11.69 15.90
C ALA A 113 -49.93 10.52 16.90
N ALA A 114 -49.07 9.50 16.64
CA ALA A 114 -48.88 8.36 17.52
C ALA A 114 -48.27 8.76 18.86
N VAL A 115 -47.29 9.66 18.88
CA VAL A 115 -46.64 10.18 20.09
C VAL A 115 -47.67 10.97 20.93
N ARG A 116 -48.50 11.82 20.32
CA ARG A 116 -49.53 12.57 21.00
C ARG A 116 -50.64 11.68 21.60
N ALA A 117 -50.99 10.59 20.91
CA ALA A 117 -51.94 9.59 21.40
C ALA A 117 -51.42 8.88 22.67
N VAL A 118 -50.11 8.57 22.70
CA VAL A 118 -49.44 7.98 23.85
C VAL A 118 -49.40 8.96 25.03
N GLU A 119 -49.08 10.24 24.78
CA GLU A 119 -49.05 11.31 25.83
C GLU A 119 -50.43 11.60 26.39
N SER A 120 -51.51 11.43 25.61
CA SER A 120 -52.88 11.59 26.06
C SER A 120 -53.52 10.33 26.71
N GLY A 121 -52.78 9.19 26.77
CA GLY A 121 -53.23 7.97 27.39
C GLY A 121 -54.19 7.14 26.53
N GLU A 122 -54.36 7.47 25.25
CA GLU A 122 -55.15 6.70 24.30
C GLU A 122 -54.26 5.68 23.53
N LYS A 123 -54.75 4.47 23.35
CA LYS A 123 -54.03 3.46 22.57
C LYS A 123 -54.04 3.83 21.08
N PRO A 124 -52.89 3.94 20.40
CA PRO A 124 -52.86 4.24 18.97
C PRO A 124 -53.54 3.15 18.14
N VAL A 125 -54.46 3.57 17.27
CA VAL A 125 -55.29 2.66 16.45
C VAL A 125 -54.61 2.17 15.17
N THR A 126 -53.37 2.64 14.86
CA THR A 126 -52.64 2.23 13.67
C THR A 126 -51.24 1.80 14.03
N THR A 127 -50.91 0.56 13.68
CA THR A 127 -49.53 0.06 13.65
C THR A 127 -48.84 0.58 12.37
N PRO A 128 -47.75 1.31 12.49
CA PRO A 128 -47.05 1.91 11.33
C PRO A 128 -46.36 0.88 10.39
N PHE A 129 -46.45 -0.40 10.68
CA PHE A 129 -45.86 -1.48 9.91
C PHE A 129 -46.91 -2.58 9.60
N ALA A 130 -47.94 -2.26 8.81
CA ALA A 130 -48.78 -3.29 8.19
C ALA A 130 -48.02 -3.92 7.01
N LYS A 131 -47.75 -5.24 7.11
CA LYS A 131 -47.23 -6.01 5.97
C LYS A 131 -48.19 -5.90 4.78
N PRO A 132 -47.70 -5.66 3.54
CA PRO A 132 -48.58 -5.71 2.37
C PRO A 132 -49.15 -7.11 2.16
N ASP A 133 -50.43 -7.16 1.85
CA ASP A 133 -51.13 -8.41 1.46
C ASP A 133 -50.53 -9.01 0.18
N PRO A 134 -50.41 -10.32 0.05
CA PRO A 134 -49.85 -10.95 -1.14
C PRO A 134 -50.80 -10.78 -2.33
N ALA A 135 -50.30 -10.16 -3.38
CA ALA A 135 -51.00 -9.98 -4.64
C ALA A 135 -51.32 -11.35 -5.29
N PRO A 136 -52.47 -11.45 -6.01
CA PRO A 136 -52.88 -12.71 -6.64
C PRO A 136 -51.93 -13.14 -7.75
N ARG A 137 -51.59 -14.44 -7.78
CA ARG A 137 -50.74 -15.07 -8.79
C ARG A 137 -51.38 -14.95 -10.17
N GLN A 138 -50.77 -14.22 -11.07
CA GLN A 138 -51.04 -14.27 -12.48
C GLN A 138 -50.18 -15.31 -13.15
N SER A 139 -50.83 -16.12 -14.00
CA SER A 139 -50.24 -17.19 -14.81
C SER A 139 -49.16 -16.68 -15.75
N ALA A 140 -48.09 -17.45 -15.87
CA ALA A 140 -46.94 -17.17 -16.73
C ALA A 140 -47.36 -16.98 -18.20
N ALA A 141 -46.99 -15.85 -18.79
CA ALA A 141 -46.94 -15.62 -20.21
C ALA A 141 -45.50 -15.81 -20.74
N PRO A 142 -45.31 -16.18 -22.02
CA PRO A 142 -44.01 -16.67 -22.52
C PRO A 142 -42.94 -15.57 -22.52
N GLU A 143 -41.71 -16.02 -22.23
CA GLU A 143 -40.47 -15.26 -22.16
C GLU A 143 -40.30 -14.36 -23.39
N ALA A 144 -40.39 -13.03 -23.16
CA ALA A 144 -39.91 -12.03 -24.09
C ALA A 144 -38.38 -11.90 -23.95
N VAL A 145 -37.72 -12.10 -25.07
CA VAL A 145 -36.30 -11.87 -25.26
C VAL A 145 -35.93 -10.49 -24.63
N ARG A 146 -35.21 -10.50 -23.53
CA ARG A 146 -34.66 -9.29 -22.91
C ARG A 146 -33.67 -8.66 -23.87
N ARG A 147 -34.02 -7.49 -24.39
CA ARG A 147 -33.04 -6.57 -25.00
C ARG A 147 -32.02 -6.22 -23.91
N PRO A 148 -30.71 -6.17 -24.24
CA PRO A 148 -29.71 -5.68 -23.29
C PRO A 148 -30.08 -4.27 -22.85
N GLN A 149 -30.33 -4.09 -21.55
CA GLN A 149 -30.38 -2.73 -20.99
C GLN A 149 -28.99 -2.14 -21.14
N PRO A 150 -28.88 -0.85 -21.53
CA PRO A 150 -27.60 -0.17 -21.52
C PRO A 150 -27.05 -0.27 -20.08
N VAL A 151 -25.86 -0.82 -19.94
CA VAL A 151 -25.12 -0.85 -18.69
C VAL A 151 -25.03 0.58 -18.22
N ALA A 152 -25.54 0.88 -17.02
CA ALA A 152 -25.36 2.18 -16.41
C ALA A 152 -23.87 2.49 -16.44
N ALA A 153 -23.51 3.65 -16.98
CA ALA A 153 -22.12 4.09 -17.06
C ALA A 153 -21.52 4.01 -15.64
N ASP A 154 -20.35 3.36 -15.57
CA ASP A 154 -19.54 3.29 -14.34
C ASP A 154 -19.37 4.74 -13.82
N PRO A 155 -19.68 5.06 -12.54
CA PRO A 155 -19.63 6.44 -12.04
C PRO A 155 -18.26 7.10 -12.10
N GLY A 156 -17.23 6.43 -12.65
CA GLY A 156 -15.88 6.92 -12.83
C GLY A 156 -15.44 7.19 -14.28
N THR A 157 -16.29 6.98 -15.30
CA THR A 157 -15.87 7.25 -16.68
C THR A 157 -16.26 8.69 -17.07
N PRO A 158 -15.27 9.60 -17.32
CA PRO A 158 -15.57 10.98 -17.68
C PRO A 158 -16.39 11.07 -18.96
N ALA A 159 -17.32 12.02 -19.02
CA ALA A 159 -18.18 12.25 -20.18
C ALA A 159 -17.32 12.51 -21.42
N THR A 160 -17.69 11.91 -22.54
CA THR A 160 -16.95 12.06 -23.82
C THR A 160 -16.79 13.53 -24.22
N GLU A 161 -17.77 14.37 -23.88
CA GLU A 161 -17.76 15.79 -24.13
C GLU A 161 -16.70 16.52 -23.30
N THR A 162 -16.58 16.19 -22.00
CA THR A 162 -15.55 16.71 -21.11
C THR A 162 -14.15 16.33 -21.61
N VAL A 163 -13.95 15.08 -22.05
CA VAL A 163 -12.67 14.64 -22.63
C VAL A 163 -12.35 15.42 -23.92
N ALA A 164 -13.35 15.70 -24.76
CA ALA A 164 -13.15 16.46 -25.99
C ALA A 164 -12.85 17.94 -25.74
N SER A 165 -13.46 18.56 -24.71
CA SER A 165 -13.18 19.97 -24.35
C SER A 165 -11.79 20.09 -23.71
N VAL A 166 -11.42 19.19 -22.81
CA VAL A 166 -10.07 19.13 -22.22
C VAL A 166 -9.00 18.93 -23.28
N ARG A 167 -9.23 18.04 -24.25
CA ARG A 167 -8.28 17.82 -25.36
C ARG A 167 -7.93 19.10 -26.11
N ARG A 168 -8.93 19.97 -26.34
CA ARG A 168 -8.69 21.27 -26.99
C ARG A 168 -7.83 22.19 -26.13
N VAL A 169 -8.06 22.26 -24.83
CA VAL A 169 -7.25 23.08 -23.92
C VAL A 169 -5.82 22.55 -23.82
N LEU A 170 -5.63 21.23 -23.78
CA LEU A 170 -4.29 20.64 -23.80
C LEU A 170 -3.54 20.98 -25.10
N ALA A 171 -4.21 20.92 -26.25
CA ALA A 171 -3.61 21.31 -27.53
C ALA A 171 -3.27 22.81 -27.58
N GLU A 172 -4.14 23.70 -27.05
CA GLU A 172 -3.87 25.14 -26.90
C GLU A 172 -2.63 25.42 -26.05
N GLY A 173 -2.45 24.68 -24.94
CA GLY A 173 -1.30 24.81 -24.06
C GLY A 173 -0.07 23.97 -24.46
N GLY A 174 -0.10 23.25 -25.57
CA GLY A 174 1.01 22.43 -26.08
C GLY A 174 1.27 21.18 -25.24
N ALA A 175 0.31 20.73 -24.43
CA ALA A 175 0.40 19.49 -23.66
C ALA A 175 -0.11 18.28 -24.50
N PRO A 176 0.34 17.05 -24.19
CA PRO A 176 -0.10 15.86 -24.92
C PRO A 176 -1.61 15.64 -24.79
N GLU A 177 -2.31 15.57 -25.92
CA GLU A 177 -3.77 15.32 -25.97
C GLU A 177 -4.16 13.96 -25.38
N THR A 178 -3.22 13.00 -25.30
CA THR A 178 -3.42 11.69 -24.68
C THR A 178 -3.73 11.77 -23.17
N LEU A 179 -3.41 12.90 -22.51
CA LEU A 179 -3.74 13.13 -21.11
C LEU A 179 -5.20 13.51 -20.89
N ALA A 180 -5.97 13.83 -21.94
CA ALA A 180 -7.32 14.39 -21.81
C ALA A 180 -8.27 13.52 -20.94
N ALA A 181 -8.24 12.20 -21.10
CA ALA A 181 -9.07 11.30 -20.30
C ALA A 181 -8.65 11.29 -18.82
N GLN A 182 -7.34 11.36 -18.55
CA GLN A 182 -6.81 11.39 -17.17
C GLN A 182 -7.12 12.73 -16.50
N VAL A 183 -6.97 13.83 -17.22
CA VAL A 183 -7.33 15.17 -16.73
C VAL A 183 -8.82 15.25 -16.43
N ALA A 184 -9.68 14.78 -17.34
CA ALA A 184 -11.12 14.75 -17.13
C ALA A 184 -11.52 13.87 -15.93
N ALA A 185 -10.81 12.75 -15.71
CA ALA A 185 -11.01 11.90 -14.53
C ALA A 185 -10.53 12.55 -13.23
N ALA A 186 -9.41 13.31 -13.27
CA ALA A 186 -8.84 13.94 -12.09
C ALA A 186 -9.58 15.22 -11.68
N LEU A 187 -10.03 16.03 -12.66
CA LEU A 187 -10.66 17.33 -12.43
C LEU A 187 -12.20 17.28 -12.49
N GLY A 188 -12.78 16.23 -13.08
CA GLY A 188 -14.24 16.08 -13.19
C GLY A 188 -14.89 17.04 -14.20
N ASP A 189 -16.18 17.31 -13.99
CA ASP A 189 -16.96 18.21 -14.85
C ASP A 189 -16.41 19.64 -14.79
N GLY A 190 -16.32 20.32 -15.98
CA GLY A 190 -15.72 21.64 -16.08
C GLY A 190 -14.18 21.64 -16.00
N ALA A 191 -13.53 20.50 -16.24
CA ALA A 191 -12.09 20.37 -16.24
C ALA A 191 -11.37 21.34 -17.20
N ASP A 192 -11.97 21.65 -18.34
CA ASP A 192 -11.43 22.59 -19.32
C ASP A 192 -11.43 24.04 -18.80
N ASP A 193 -12.48 24.47 -18.11
CA ASP A 193 -12.54 25.81 -17.50
C ASP A 193 -11.56 25.91 -16.32
N ARG A 194 -11.49 24.88 -15.47
CA ARG A 194 -10.51 24.82 -14.37
C ARG A 194 -9.08 24.91 -14.86
N LEU A 195 -8.73 24.23 -15.97
CA LEU A 195 -7.39 24.33 -16.55
C LEU A 195 -7.09 25.72 -17.14
N ARG A 196 -8.12 26.47 -17.61
CA ARG A 196 -7.91 27.84 -18.07
C ARG A 196 -7.73 28.82 -16.91
N GLU A 197 -8.48 28.61 -15.82
CA GLU A 197 -8.35 29.42 -14.62
C GLU A 197 -7.04 29.13 -13.87
N ASP A 198 -6.70 27.86 -13.72
CA ASP A 198 -5.49 27.38 -13.05
C ASP A 198 -4.82 26.27 -13.86
N PRO A 199 -3.91 26.63 -14.77
CA PRO A 199 -3.22 25.65 -15.60
C PRO A 199 -2.35 24.67 -14.81
N TRP A 200 -1.90 25.01 -13.59
CA TRP A 200 -1.10 24.11 -12.74
C TRP A 200 -1.90 22.98 -12.12
N GLN A 201 -3.25 23.00 -12.22
CA GLN A 201 -4.09 21.83 -11.91
C GLN A 201 -3.73 20.59 -12.76
N LEU A 202 -2.99 20.78 -13.86
CA LEU A 202 -2.41 19.68 -14.63
C LEU A 202 -1.48 18.78 -13.77
N LEU A 203 -0.91 19.31 -12.68
CA LEU A 203 -0.09 18.55 -11.73
C LEU A 203 -0.87 17.47 -10.96
N ARG A 204 -2.20 17.53 -10.93
CA ARG A 204 -3.04 16.47 -10.36
C ARG A 204 -3.05 15.19 -11.21
N VAL A 205 -2.54 15.28 -12.43
CA VAL A 205 -2.45 14.10 -13.31
C VAL A 205 -1.15 13.33 -13.03
N PRO A 206 -1.23 12.03 -12.70
CA PRO A 206 -0.06 11.23 -12.44
C PRO A 206 0.96 11.26 -13.58
N GLY A 207 2.22 11.52 -13.24
CA GLY A 207 3.32 11.55 -14.20
C GLY A 207 3.62 12.91 -14.81
N VAL A 208 2.78 13.93 -14.59
CA VAL A 208 3.07 15.32 -14.95
C VAL A 208 4.06 15.91 -13.94
N ARG A 209 5.05 16.65 -14.44
CA ARG A 209 6.08 17.31 -13.61
C ARG A 209 5.90 18.82 -13.61
N PRO A 210 6.39 19.52 -12.57
CA PRO A 210 6.28 20.98 -12.44
C PRO A 210 6.74 21.73 -13.69
N GLU A 211 7.86 21.32 -14.32
CA GLU A 211 8.38 21.98 -15.53
C GLU A 211 7.42 21.86 -16.72
N GLN A 212 6.67 20.75 -16.83
CA GLN A 212 5.69 20.55 -17.87
C GLN A 212 4.44 21.41 -17.63
N ALA A 213 3.98 21.49 -16.38
CA ALA A 213 2.88 22.37 -15.99
C ALA A 213 3.23 23.84 -16.15
N ASP A 214 4.47 24.23 -15.80
CA ASP A 214 4.99 25.60 -16.04
C ASP A 214 5.03 25.94 -17.55
N GLY A 215 5.38 24.98 -18.39
CA GLY A 215 5.35 25.13 -19.85
C GLY A 215 3.91 25.35 -20.37
N PHE A 216 2.99 24.55 -19.88
CA PHE A 216 1.56 24.62 -20.20
C PHE A 216 0.93 25.93 -19.72
N ALA A 217 1.23 26.35 -18.48
CA ALA A 217 0.77 27.63 -17.92
C ALA A 217 1.27 28.84 -18.73
N ARG A 218 2.54 28.84 -19.14
CA ARG A 218 3.10 29.89 -19.97
C ARG A 218 2.41 30.00 -21.35
N ALA A 219 2.02 28.86 -21.93
CA ALA A 219 1.33 28.85 -23.21
C ALA A 219 -0.10 29.43 -23.10
N LEU A 220 -0.81 29.16 -22.00
CA LEU A 220 -2.19 29.64 -21.80
C LEU A 220 -2.26 31.08 -21.25
N LEU A 221 -1.43 31.42 -20.26
CA LEU A 221 -1.49 32.71 -19.56
C LEU A 221 -0.58 33.78 -20.20
N GLY A 222 0.39 33.36 -21.00
CA GLY A 222 1.32 34.30 -21.64
C GLY A 222 2.10 35.15 -20.65
N ALA A 223 1.93 36.46 -20.71
CA ALA A 223 2.63 37.42 -19.86
C ALA A 223 2.17 37.41 -18.38
N GLU A 224 1.01 36.83 -18.08
CA GLU A 224 0.48 36.74 -16.71
C GLU A 224 1.10 35.57 -15.92
N CYS A 225 1.81 34.66 -16.58
CA CYS A 225 2.47 33.53 -15.93
C CYS A 225 3.75 34.00 -15.25
N ALA A 226 3.74 34.10 -13.92
CA ALA A 226 4.88 34.51 -13.10
C ALA A 226 5.38 33.34 -12.21
N PRO A 227 6.69 33.31 -11.84
CA PRO A 227 7.23 32.27 -10.96
C PRO A 227 6.65 32.31 -9.53
N ASP A 228 6.19 33.47 -9.10
CA ASP A 228 5.58 33.77 -7.81
C ASP A 228 4.04 33.69 -7.84
N ASP A 229 3.47 33.12 -8.91
CA ASP A 229 2.02 32.90 -8.99
C ASP A 229 1.57 31.96 -7.85
N GLU A 230 0.61 32.43 -7.06
CA GLU A 230 0.10 31.70 -5.89
C GLU A 230 -0.50 30.35 -6.27
N ARG A 231 -1.18 30.24 -7.45
CA ARG A 231 -1.72 28.97 -7.98
C ARG A 231 -0.62 27.95 -8.21
N ARG A 232 0.54 28.38 -8.74
CA ARG A 232 1.72 27.55 -8.92
C ARG A 232 2.23 27.03 -7.59
N GLY A 233 2.36 27.92 -6.59
CA GLY A 233 2.81 27.53 -5.25
C GLY A 233 1.93 26.45 -4.63
N ARG A 234 0.61 26.62 -4.65
CA ARG A 234 -0.36 25.65 -4.16
C ARG A 234 -0.27 24.30 -4.90
N ALA A 235 -0.30 24.34 -6.22
CA ALA A 235 -0.28 23.12 -7.04
C ALA A 235 1.02 22.32 -6.85
N VAL A 236 2.19 22.98 -6.71
CA VAL A 236 3.46 22.32 -6.43
C VAL A 236 3.48 21.76 -5.02
N THR A 237 2.86 22.42 -4.04
CA THR A 237 2.69 21.91 -2.67
C THR A 237 1.91 20.58 -2.68
N GLY A 238 0.74 20.55 -3.30
CA GLY A 238 -0.05 19.34 -3.45
C GLY A 238 0.71 18.24 -4.20
N TRP A 239 1.40 18.57 -5.30
CA TRP A 239 2.20 17.63 -6.07
C TRP A 239 3.34 17.01 -5.24
N LEU A 240 4.05 17.78 -4.42
CA LEU A 240 5.10 17.25 -3.54
C LEU A 240 4.56 16.29 -2.49
N LEU A 241 3.39 16.57 -1.92
CA LEU A 241 2.73 15.66 -0.99
C LEU A 241 2.25 14.38 -1.68
N GLU A 242 1.79 14.45 -2.94
CA GLU A 242 1.51 13.26 -3.76
C GLU A 242 2.79 12.45 -4.03
N GLN A 243 3.91 13.10 -4.34
CA GLN A 243 5.20 12.40 -4.49
C GLN A 243 5.66 11.76 -3.18
N ALA A 244 5.41 12.41 -2.05
CA ALA A 244 5.68 11.84 -0.73
C ALA A 244 4.78 10.62 -0.45
N ALA A 245 3.52 10.66 -0.85
CA ALA A 245 2.60 9.53 -0.73
C ALA A 245 3.05 8.34 -1.58
N LEU A 246 3.54 8.57 -2.81
CA LEU A 246 4.16 7.53 -3.64
C LEU A 246 5.45 6.96 -3.00
N ALA A 247 6.14 7.71 -2.17
CA ALA A 247 7.27 7.23 -1.36
C ALA A 247 6.82 6.54 -0.06
N GLY A 248 5.52 6.56 0.24
CA GLY A 248 4.88 5.88 1.37
C GLY A 248 4.60 6.76 2.59
N HIS A 249 4.85 8.07 2.52
CA HIS A 249 4.50 9.00 3.60
C HIS A 249 3.01 9.33 3.58
N THR A 250 2.39 9.52 4.74
CA THR A 250 1.02 10.07 4.85
C THR A 250 1.04 11.58 5.07
N ALA A 251 2.13 12.10 5.61
CA ALA A 251 2.40 13.52 5.80
C ALA A 251 3.91 13.81 5.72
N LEU A 252 4.30 15.06 5.53
CA LEU A 252 5.68 15.54 5.59
C LEU A 252 5.86 16.51 6.74
N GLU A 253 7.06 16.56 7.30
CA GLU A 253 7.44 17.65 8.21
C GLU A 253 7.46 18.99 7.45
N ALA A 254 6.94 20.03 8.09
CA ALA A 254 6.84 21.36 7.48
C ALA A 254 8.21 21.83 6.93
N SER A 255 9.29 21.62 7.68
CA SER A 255 10.65 21.97 7.26
C SER A 255 11.11 21.20 6.01
N ALA A 256 10.74 19.92 5.88
CA ALA A 256 11.06 19.09 4.71
C ALA A 256 10.27 19.55 3.48
N LEU A 257 9.00 19.91 3.65
CA LEU A 257 8.15 20.44 2.59
C LEU A 257 8.67 21.81 2.11
N THR A 258 8.98 22.75 3.02
CA THR A 258 9.57 24.04 2.70
C THR A 258 10.87 23.87 1.89
N ALA A 259 11.76 22.98 2.32
CA ALA A 259 13.00 22.69 1.59
C ALA A 259 12.73 22.08 0.20
N ALA A 260 11.70 21.26 0.04
CA ALA A 260 11.31 20.65 -1.23
C ALA A 260 10.70 21.70 -2.18
N LEU A 261 9.86 22.61 -1.70
CA LEU A 261 9.28 23.73 -2.46
C LEU A 261 10.38 24.67 -2.99
N ALA A 262 11.35 25.02 -2.13
CA ALA A 262 12.50 25.82 -2.54
C ALA A 262 13.29 25.15 -3.68
N LYS A 263 13.48 23.81 -3.65
CA LYS A 263 14.12 23.06 -4.74
C LYS A 263 13.32 23.08 -6.05
N GLN A 264 11.99 23.21 -5.98
CA GLN A 264 11.12 23.36 -7.13
C GLN A 264 11.02 24.82 -7.62
N GLY A 265 11.84 25.71 -7.07
CA GLY A 265 11.90 27.12 -7.47
C GLY A 265 10.64 27.91 -7.09
N VAL A 266 9.97 27.56 -5.98
CA VAL A 266 8.91 28.36 -5.37
C VAL A 266 9.59 29.46 -4.58
N PRO A 267 9.37 30.77 -4.90
CA PRO A 267 10.09 31.88 -4.29
C PRO A 267 9.84 32.04 -2.79
N ASP A 268 8.57 31.85 -2.37
CA ASP A 268 8.13 31.89 -0.97
C ASP A 268 7.42 30.58 -0.62
N PRO A 269 8.16 29.57 -0.11
CA PRO A 269 7.59 28.28 0.26
C PRO A 269 6.56 28.36 1.38
N ASP A 270 6.75 29.28 2.33
CA ASP A 270 5.85 29.41 3.49
C ASP A 270 4.51 30.02 3.06
N ALA A 271 4.55 31.08 2.23
CA ALA A 271 3.34 31.64 1.64
C ALA A 271 2.60 30.63 0.78
N ALA A 272 3.29 29.83 -0.05
CA ALA A 272 2.69 28.77 -0.86
C ALA A 272 1.99 27.71 0.00
N THR A 273 2.63 27.30 1.09
CA THR A 273 2.05 26.31 2.04
C THR A 273 0.84 26.91 2.76
N GLN A 274 0.91 28.16 3.24
CA GLN A 274 -0.21 28.84 3.89
C GLN A 274 -1.39 29.03 2.94
N SER A 275 -1.14 29.37 1.67
CA SER A 275 -2.18 29.45 0.67
C SER A 275 -2.86 28.10 0.41
N ALA A 276 -2.10 27.01 0.33
CA ALA A 276 -2.66 25.65 0.19
C ALA A 276 -3.51 25.23 1.40
N ILE A 277 -3.14 25.65 2.62
CA ILE A 277 -3.92 25.44 3.84
C ILE A 277 -5.21 26.27 3.82
N ALA A 278 -5.12 27.55 3.42
CA ALA A 278 -6.26 28.45 3.38
C ALA A 278 -7.34 27.99 2.40
N GLU A 279 -6.94 27.41 1.27
CA GLU A 279 -7.85 26.83 0.28
C GLU A 279 -8.33 25.41 0.66
N GLY A 280 -7.80 24.81 1.75
CA GLY A 280 -8.19 23.50 2.21
C GLY A 280 -7.63 22.35 1.37
N GLU A 281 -6.60 22.59 0.56
CA GLU A 281 -5.97 21.53 -0.25
C GLU A 281 -5.07 20.63 0.62
N VAL A 282 -4.54 21.14 1.74
CA VAL A 282 -3.69 20.44 2.68
C VAL A 282 -4.08 20.74 4.12
N LEU A 283 -3.76 19.81 5.02
CA LEU A 283 -4.02 19.92 6.47
C LEU A 283 -2.71 19.99 7.24
N VAL A 284 -2.74 20.73 8.37
CA VAL A 284 -1.61 20.89 9.30
C VAL A 284 -1.92 20.14 10.59
N PHE A 285 -0.93 19.40 11.08
CA PHE A 285 -1.02 18.63 12.32
C PHE A 285 0.14 19.00 13.24
N GLN A 286 -0.15 19.07 14.52
CA GLN A 286 0.82 19.30 15.57
C GLN A 286 0.86 18.07 16.46
N ASP A 287 1.82 17.20 16.21
CA ASP A 287 2.01 15.98 16.96
C ASP A 287 3.07 16.20 18.04
N ALA A 288 2.74 15.91 19.31
CA ALA A 288 3.70 15.98 20.40
C ALA A 288 4.82 14.97 20.17
N LEU A 289 6.07 15.41 20.29
CA LEU A 289 7.22 14.51 20.32
C LEU A 289 7.31 13.87 21.69
N ASP A 290 7.28 12.54 21.75
CA ASP A 290 7.61 11.82 22.97
C ASP A 290 9.12 11.81 23.14
N GLU A 291 9.64 12.73 23.95
CA GLU A 291 10.95 12.51 24.53
C GLU A 291 10.84 11.37 25.55
N PRO A 292 11.81 10.42 25.57
CA PRO A 292 11.87 9.43 26.64
C PRO A 292 11.94 10.20 27.96
N ALA A 293 10.95 9.97 28.83
CA ALA A 293 10.86 10.63 30.12
C ALA A 293 12.20 10.50 30.86
N VAL A 294 12.99 11.57 30.83
CA VAL A 294 14.11 11.72 31.75
C VAL A 294 13.48 11.72 33.13
N PRO A 295 13.84 10.82 34.05
CA PRO A 295 13.26 10.81 35.38
C PRO A 295 13.59 12.15 36.04
N VAL A 296 12.61 13.04 36.07
CA VAL A 296 12.71 14.29 36.81
C VAL A 296 12.83 13.93 38.27
N GLN A 297 14.01 14.10 38.84
CA GLN A 297 14.18 14.12 40.28
C GLN A 297 13.25 15.22 40.83
N ARG A 298 12.33 14.81 41.72
CA ARG A 298 11.45 15.72 42.44
C ARG A 298 12.30 16.79 43.12
N ALA A 299 12.30 17.99 42.56
CA ALA A 299 12.73 19.21 43.20
C ALA A 299 11.48 20.12 43.29
N ASP A 300 11.11 20.36 44.50
CA ASP A 300 10.28 21.44 45.07
C ASP A 300 9.10 22.00 44.24
N GLU A 301 7.93 21.83 44.84
CA GLU A 301 6.65 22.43 44.50
C GLU A 301 6.75 23.99 44.58
N GLU A 302 7.02 24.64 43.45
CA GLU A 302 6.68 26.07 43.23
C GLU A 302 7.30 26.53 41.89
N ALA A 303 6.78 26.08 40.74
CA ALA A 303 6.73 26.79 39.47
C ALA A 303 6.11 25.82 38.44
N GLU A 304 4.83 25.93 38.20
CA GLU A 304 4.20 25.43 36.97
C GLU A 304 4.65 26.33 35.81
N GLU A 305 5.91 26.24 35.40
CA GLU A 305 6.29 26.54 34.03
C GLU A 305 5.76 25.35 33.20
N VAL A 306 4.69 25.61 32.46
CA VAL A 306 4.25 24.70 31.40
C VAL A 306 5.42 24.53 30.44
N GLN A 307 6.23 23.49 30.65
CA GLN A 307 7.26 23.10 29.71
C GLN A 307 6.54 22.76 28.39
N GLU A 308 6.62 23.67 27.40
CA GLU A 308 6.09 23.45 26.08
C GLU A 308 6.77 22.20 25.53
N ARG A 309 6.00 21.12 25.37
CA ARG A 309 6.52 19.89 24.77
C ARG A 309 6.91 20.18 23.34
N PRO A 310 8.08 19.73 22.88
CA PRO A 310 8.46 19.94 21.50
C PRO A 310 7.42 19.30 20.59
N VAL A 311 6.92 20.09 19.64
CA VAL A 311 5.84 19.71 18.73
C VAL A 311 6.44 19.54 17.34
N ARG A 312 6.10 18.43 16.69
CA ARG A 312 6.39 18.19 15.29
C ARG A 312 5.22 18.68 14.44
N VAL A 313 5.48 19.64 13.56
CA VAL A 313 4.47 20.15 12.62
C VAL A 313 4.53 19.34 11.34
N LEU A 314 3.41 18.70 11.01
CA LEU A 314 3.24 17.86 9.82
C LEU A 314 2.20 18.49 8.88
N ILE A 315 2.42 18.32 7.58
CA ILE A 315 1.51 18.76 6.52
C ILE A 315 1.19 17.55 5.66
N GLY A 316 -0.08 17.32 5.42
CA GLY A 316 -0.57 16.16 4.69
C GLY A 316 -1.79 16.45 3.83
N LEU A 317 -2.08 15.53 2.91
CA LEU A 317 -3.30 15.57 2.11
C LEU A 317 -4.49 15.11 2.96
N GLU A 318 -5.63 15.77 2.82
CA GLU A 318 -6.86 15.50 3.58
C GLU A 318 -7.24 14.02 3.57
N ARG A 319 -7.21 13.37 2.39
CA ARG A 319 -7.62 11.97 2.24
C ARG A 319 -6.81 11.00 3.10
N TYR A 320 -5.49 11.21 3.24
CA TYR A 320 -4.65 10.35 4.08
C TYR A 320 -4.80 10.66 5.57
N ALA A 321 -5.04 11.92 5.90
CA ALA A 321 -5.35 12.32 7.26
C ALA A 321 -6.64 11.68 7.77
N LEU A 322 -7.71 11.77 6.97
CA LEU A 322 -9.00 11.15 7.28
C LEU A 322 -8.88 9.62 7.35
N ALA A 323 -8.11 9.01 6.45
CA ALA A 323 -7.88 7.57 6.48
C ALA A 323 -7.11 7.13 7.74
N GLU A 324 -6.08 7.88 8.19
CA GLU A 324 -5.36 7.58 9.44
C GLU A 324 -6.25 7.76 10.68
N GLU A 325 -7.09 8.79 10.71
CA GLU A 325 -8.02 9.04 11.81
C GLU A 325 -9.10 7.95 11.89
N SER A 326 -9.77 7.64 10.76
CA SER A 326 -10.74 6.55 10.69
C SER A 326 -10.12 5.21 11.06
N LEU A 327 -8.92 4.93 10.57
CA LEU A 327 -8.19 3.72 10.92
C LEU A 327 -7.86 3.64 12.42
N ALA A 328 -7.39 4.72 13.02
CA ALA A 328 -7.07 4.77 14.44
C ALA A 328 -8.32 4.51 15.29
N ASP A 329 -9.45 5.12 14.95
CA ASP A 329 -10.73 4.93 15.63
C ASP A 329 -11.23 3.48 15.48
N GLY A 330 -11.16 2.91 14.27
CA GLY A 330 -11.56 1.52 13.99
C GLY A 330 -10.69 0.50 14.73
N LEU A 331 -9.36 0.70 14.76
CA LEU A 331 -8.43 -0.16 15.50
C LEU A 331 -8.62 -0.03 17.01
N ALA A 332 -8.79 1.19 17.52
CA ALA A 332 -9.08 1.42 18.94
C ALA A 332 -10.38 0.74 19.37
N LYS A 333 -11.41 0.78 18.52
CA LYS A 333 -12.66 0.06 18.75
C LYS A 333 -12.43 -1.46 18.86
N LEU A 334 -11.65 -2.06 17.96
CA LEU A 334 -11.32 -3.47 18.02
C LEU A 334 -10.49 -3.83 19.27
N ILE A 335 -9.51 -3.02 19.63
CA ILE A 335 -8.64 -3.26 20.79
C ILE A 335 -9.44 -3.17 22.11
N ASN A 336 -10.31 -2.17 22.22
CA ASN A 336 -11.09 -1.92 23.44
C ASN A 336 -12.38 -2.77 23.53
N SER A 337 -12.78 -3.44 22.46
CA SER A 337 -13.96 -4.30 22.46
C SER A 337 -13.63 -5.71 22.96
N VAL A 338 -14.52 -6.27 23.76
CA VAL A 338 -14.49 -7.69 24.07
C VAL A 338 -15.12 -8.44 22.89
N PRO A 339 -14.47 -9.49 22.37
CA PRO A 339 -15.07 -10.31 21.32
C PRO A 339 -16.46 -10.81 21.76
N LYS A 340 -17.37 -10.89 20.79
CA LYS A 340 -18.72 -11.37 21.04
C LYS A 340 -18.68 -12.75 21.70
N GLU A 341 -19.43 -12.92 22.79
CA GLU A 341 -19.60 -14.22 23.43
C GLU A 341 -20.33 -15.16 22.45
N ASP A 342 -19.63 -16.18 22.02
CA ASP A 342 -20.11 -17.17 21.05
C ASP A 342 -20.48 -18.53 21.68
N GLY A 343 -20.33 -18.63 23.01
CA GLY A 343 -20.59 -19.88 23.76
C GLY A 343 -19.48 -20.91 23.63
N SER A 344 -18.41 -20.64 22.88
CA SER A 344 -17.33 -21.59 22.56
C SER A 344 -16.08 -21.43 23.48
N ALA A 345 -16.21 -20.79 24.65
CA ALA A 345 -15.07 -20.52 25.54
C ALA A 345 -14.26 -21.81 25.89
N ALA A 346 -14.94 -22.94 26.16
CA ALA A 346 -14.29 -24.21 26.42
C ALA A 346 -13.57 -24.77 25.18
N ASP A 347 -14.11 -24.54 23.98
CA ASP A 347 -13.51 -25.01 22.73
C ASP A 347 -12.25 -24.20 22.42
N TRP A 348 -12.29 -22.87 22.66
CA TRP A 348 -11.12 -22.00 22.55
C TRP A 348 -10.01 -22.40 23.52
N GLU A 349 -10.36 -22.71 24.78
CA GLU A 349 -9.41 -23.17 25.78
C GLU A 349 -8.77 -24.50 25.35
N GLN A 350 -9.57 -25.47 24.89
CA GLN A 350 -9.10 -26.75 24.42
C GLN A 350 -8.18 -26.63 23.21
N ALA A 351 -8.57 -25.87 22.20
CA ALA A 351 -7.78 -25.64 20.99
C ALA A 351 -6.48 -24.88 21.29
N GLY A 352 -6.52 -23.93 22.23
CA GLY A 352 -5.38 -23.15 22.68
C GLY A 352 -4.46 -23.86 23.69
N ALA A 353 -4.74 -25.10 24.11
CA ALA A 353 -4.00 -25.81 25.16
C ALA A 353 -2.54 -26.13 24.77
N ALA A 354 -2.23 -26.21 23.47
CA ALA A 354 -0.89 -26.50 22.98
C ALA A 354 0.11 -25.39 23.34
N ARG A 355 1.32 -25.77 23.77
CA ARG A 355 2.43 -24.85 24.04
C ARG A 355 3.22 -24.50 22.79
N SER A 356 2.53 -24.24 21.70
CA SER A 356 3.08 -23.84 20.40
C SER A 356 2.67 -22.41 20.09
N SER A 357 3.32 -21.76 19.12
CA SER A 357 2.89 -20.45 18.61
C SER A 357 1.46 -20.48 18.05
N THR A 358 1.03 -21.61 17.47
CA THR A 358 -0.37 -21.84 17.08
C THR A 358 -1.32 -21.76 18.28
N GLY A 359 -0.98 -22.44 19.39
CA GLY A 359 -1.78 -22.40 20.63
C GLY A 359 -1.79 -21.00 21.26
N GLU A 360 -0.69 -20.28 21.19
CA GLU A 360 -0.60 -18.86 21.62
C GLU A 360 -1.51 -17.96 20.77
N LEU A 361 -1.50 -18.14 19.44
CA LEU A 361 -2.36 -17.39 18.52
C LEU A 361 -3.84 -17.64 18.82
N ILE A 362 -4.24 -18.90 19.01
CA ILE A 362 -5.62 -19.27 19.33
C ILE A 362 -6.06 -18.61 20.66
N ARG A 363 -5.21 -18.67 21.72
CA ARG A 363 -5.53 -18.02 23.01
C ARG A 363 -5.63 -16.50 22.89
N ALA A 364 -4.72 -15.87 22.13
CA ALA A 364 -4.77 -14.43 21.93
C ALA A 364 -6.07 -14.00 21.24
N VAL A 365 -6.47 -14.70 20.17
CA VAL A 365 -7.69 -14.41 19.42
C VAL A 365 -8.97 -14.71 20.21
N ALA A 366 -8.96 -15.68 21.12
CA ALA A 366 -10.08 -15.95 22.01
C ALA A 366 -10.45 -14.73 22.87
N GLY A 367 -9.44 -13.98 23.36
CA GLY A 367 -9.63 -12.88 24.32
C GLY A 367 -9.56 -11.47 23.73
N HIS A 368 -9.20 -11.28 22.47
CA HIS A 368 -8.95 -9.95 21.92
C HIS A 368 -9.58 -9.76 20.53
N GLY A 369 -10.06 -8.55 20.29
CA GLY A 369 -10.64 -8.18 18.98
C GLY A 369 -9.60 -7.92 17.90
N LEU A 370 -8.35 -7.56 18.26
CA LEU A 370 -7.22 -7.39 17.34
C LEU A 370 -6.01 -8.15 17.84
N VAL A 371 -5.40 -8.97 16.97
CA VAL A 371 -4.17 -9.70 17.24
C VAL A 371 -3.21 -9.58 16.07
N LEU A 372 -1.93 -9.35 16.34
CA LEU A 372 -0.87 -9.39 15.34
C LEU A 372 -0.15 -10.73 15.40
N HIS A 373 0.07 -11.32 14.23
CA HIS A 373 0.84 -12.54 14.08
C HIS A 373 2.00 -12.30 13.12
N THR A 374 3.21 -12.63 13.54
CA THR A 374 4.42 -12.41 12.74
C THR A 374 5.14 -13.72 12.45
N GLY A 375 5.60 -13.86 11.20
CA GLY A 375 6.41 -15.00 10.77
C GLY A 375 6.59 -15.07 9.28
N GLY A 376 7.50 -15.92 8.83
CA GLY A 376 7.75 -16.21 7.42
C GLY A 376 6.69 -17.11 6.77
N GLU A 377 7.01 -17.69 5.64
CA GLU A 377 6.06 -18.50 4.85
C GLU A 377 5.53 -19.72 5.59
N ALA A 378 6.41 -20.43 6.32
CA ALA A 378 6.02 -21.62 7.09
C ALA A 378 5.03 -21.30 8.22
N SER A 379 4.96 -20.03 8.65
CA SER A 379 4.06 -19.59 9.70
C SER A 379 2.59 -19.56 9.27
N LEU A 380 2.28 -19.53 7.96
CA LEU A 380 0.91 -19.50 7.42
C LEU A 380 0.06 -20.72 7.83
N GLU A 381 0.69 -21.82 8.21
CA GLU A 381 0.01 -22.98 8.82
C GLU A 381 -0.71 -22.62 10.14
N GLU A 382 -0.21 -21.63 10.90
CA GLU A 382 -0.76 -21.23 12.19
C GLU A 382 -2.10 -20.50 12.04
N PRO A 383 -2.24 -19.44 11.20
CA PRO A 383 -3.54 -18.84 10.92
C PRO A 383 -4.48 -19.81 10.19
N ALA A 384 -3.98 -20.72 9.37
CA ALA A 384 -4.82 -21.76 8.76
C ALA A 384 -5.39 -22.71 9.81
N ALA A 385 -4.60 -23.11 10.80
CA ALA A 385 -5.05 -23.94 11.93
C ALA A 385 -6.06 -23.17 12.81
N LEU A 386 -5.82 -21.89 13.08
CA LEU A 386 -6.77 -21.01 13.78
C LEU A 386 -8.13 -20.99 13.08
N LEU A 387 -8.15 -20.72 11.77
CA LEU A 387 -9.40 -20.66 10.99
C LEU A 387 -10.15 -21.99 10.96
N ARG A 388 -9.43 -23.12 10.85
CA ARG A 388 -10.05 -24.44 10.94
C ARG A 388 -10.66 -24.72 12.31
N ALA A 389 -9.98 -24.33 13.40
CA ALA A 389 -10.51 -24.47 14.75
C ALA A 389 -11.75 -23.59 14.95
N ALA A 390 -11.70 -22.31 14.59
CA ALA A 390 -12.81 -21.38 14.74
C ALA A 390 -14.04 -21.76 13.89
N ALA A 391 -13.82 -22.28 12.68
CA ALA A 391 -14.90 -22.85 11.87
C ALA A 391 -15.53 -24.07 12.55
N GLY A 392 -14.72 -24.91 13.21
CA GLY A 392 -15.19 -26.06 14.00
C GLY A 392 -16.06 -25.65 15.19
N PHE A 393 -15.92 -24.42 15.68
CA PHE A 393 -16.79 -23.85 16.73
C PHE A 393 -18.07 -23.22 16.17
N GLY A 394 -18.25 -23.25 14.84
CA GLY A 394 -19.43 -22.67 14.17
C GLY A 394 -19.31 -21.18 13.86
N LEU A 395 -18.12 -20.59 13.97
CA LEU A 395 -17.87 -19.20 13.61
C LEU A 395 -17.76 -19.03 12.09
N ARG A 396 -18.24 -17.90 11.57
CA ARG A 396 -18.09 -17.49 10.18
C ARG A 396 -16.70 -16.90 9.99
N VAL A 397 -15.81 -17.66 9.39
CA VAL A 397 -14.39 -17.33 9.31
C VAL A 397 -13.93 -17.10 7.88
N TRP A 398 -13.12 -16.08 7.67
CA TRP A 398 -12.57 -15.74 6.37
C TRP A 398 -11.09 -15.36 6.47
N ALA A 399 -10.36 -15.63 5.39
CA ALA A 399 -9.04 -15.07 5.16
C ALA A 399 -9.09 -14.06 4.00
N ALA A 400 -8.28 -13.03 4.06
CA ALA A 400 -8.09 -12.06 2.99
C ALA A 400 -6.62 -11.99 2.59
N ALA A 401 -6.29 -12.33 1.34
CA ALA A 401 -4.93 -12.29 0.81
C ALA A 401 -4.71 -11.04 -0.05
N HIS A 402 -3.49 -10.53 -0.07
CA HIS A 402 -3.13 -9.39 -0.91
C HIS A 402 -3.27 -9.70 -2.41
N SER A 403 -2.97 -10.92 -2.83
CA SER A 403 -2.99 -11.35 -4.22
C SER A 403 -3.86 -12.58 -4.47
N PRO A 404 -4.41 -12.78 -5.69
CA PRO A 404 -5.12 -14.02 -6.03
C PRO A 404 -4.25 -15.28 -5.88
N VAL A 405 -2.96 -15.18 -6.17
CA VAL A 405 -2.02 -16.31 -6.02
C VAL A 405 -1.85 -16.67 -4.53
N GLY A 406 -1.71 -15.66 -3.66
CA GLY A 406 -1.67 -15.85 -2.20
C GLY A 406 -2.95 -16.48 -1.66
N ARG A 407 -4.12 -16.01 -2.13
CA ARG A 407 -5.43 -16.59 -1.81
C ARG A 407 -5.48 -18.08 -2.17
N ASP A 408 -5.10 -18.45 -3.40
CA ASP A 408 -5.19 -19.82 -3.87
C ASP A 408 -4.24 -20.75 -3.11
N ARG A 409 -3.02 -20.27 -2.79
CA ARG A 409 -2.06 -20.99 -1.95
C ARG A 409 -2.59 -21.20 -0.53
N PHE A 410 -3.13 -20.16 0.08
CA PHE A 410 -3.70 -20.28 1.43
C PHE A 410 -4.94 -21.16 1.44
N THR A 411 -5.77 -21.13 0.42
CA THR A 411 -6.91 -22.06 0.24
C THR A 411 -6.44 -23.51 0.22
N ALA A 412 -5.32 -23.80 -0.47
CA ALA A 412 -4.75 -25.14 -0.46
C ALA A 412 -4.29 -25.58 0.94
N LEU A 413 -3.76 -24.67 1.77
CA LEU A 413 -3.44 -24.93 3.19
C LEU A 413 -4.70 -25.18 4.01
N LEU A 414 -5.77 -24.41 3.81
CA LEU A 414 -7.04 -24.57 4.52
C LEU A 414 -7.69 -25.94 4.24
N THR A 415 -7.60 -26.43 3.00
CA THR A 415 -8.20 -27.71 2.56
C THR A 415 -7.31 -28.92 2.79
N GLY A 416 -6.07 -28.75 3.30
CA GLY A 416 -5.12 -29.84 3.51
C GLY A 416 -4.57 -30.48 2.23
N SER A 417 -4.85 -29.88 1.06
CA SER A 417 -4.41 -30.40 -0.25
C SER A 417 -2.91 -30.22 -0.51
N GLY A 418 -2.19 -29.49 0.34
CA GLY A 418 -0.77 -29.17 0.19
C GLY A 418 0.20 -30.19 0.81
N ALA A 419 -0.27 -31.15 1.63
CA ALA A 419 0.59 -32.02 2.45
C ALA A 419 1.06 -33.31 1.72
N GLY A 420 0.85 -33.42 0.39
CA GLY A 420 1.09 -34.67 -0.35
C GLY A 420 2.30 -34.72 -1.29
N ALA A 421 3.17 -33.72 -1.32
CA ALA A 421 4.21 -33.65 -2.35
C ALA A 421 5.67 -33.83 -1.88
N ASP A 422 5.94 -33.99 -0.58
CA ASP A 422 7.33 -34.17 -0.16
C ASP A 422 7.50 -34.98 1.14
N SER A 423 7.16 -36.30 1.06
CA SER A 423 7.66 -37.27 2.04
C SER A 423 7.99 -38.60 1.36
N GLY A 424 9.15 -38.64 0.71
CA GLY A 424 9.67 -39.85 0.06
C GLY A 424 11.18 -39.82 -0.07
N SER A 425 11.91 -39.81 1.04
CA SER A 425 13.22 -40.50 1.13
C SER A 425 13.76 -40.48 2.53
N GLY A 426 13.82 -41.65 3.16
CA GLY A 426 14.42 -41.79 4.48
C GLY A 426 14.41 -43.24 4.93
N SER A 427 15.29 -44.03 4.37
CA SER A 427 16.07 -45.15 4.93
C SER A 427 15.49 -45.93 6.11
N GLY A 428 15.46 -47.24 5.92
CA GLY A 428 15.39 -48.20 7.01
C GLY A 428 15.39 -49.61 6.53
N ALA A 429 16.59 -50.22 6.38
CA ALA A 429 16.79 -51.62 6.22
C ALA A 429 16.34 -52.35 7.50
N ASP A 430 15.56 -53.40 7.42
CA ASP A 430 16.00 -54.73 7.86
C ASP A 430 14.90 -55.79 7.72
N GLY A 431 15.24 -56.91 7.23
CA GLY A 431 15.07 -58.27 7.30
C GLY A 431 13.69 -58.93 7.67
N GLY A 432 13.24 -59.80 6.83
CA GLY A 432 12.23 -60.79 7.22
C GLY A 432 11.62 -61.56 6.04
N ALA A 433 12.21 -62.72 5.74
CA ALA A 433 11.76 -63.68 4.75
C ALA A 433 10.43 -64.32 5.13
N GLY A 434 9.57 -64.56 4.14
CA GLY A 434 8.34 -65.40 4.29
C GLY A 434 7.69 -65.68 2.97
N SER A 435 7.97 -66.87 2.49
CA SER A 435 7.49 -67.55 1.26
C SER A 435 5.97 -67.81 1.23
N GLY A 436 5.42 -67.83 -0.01
CA GLY A 436 4.19 -68.61 -0.28
C GLY A 436 3.45 -68.23 -1.56
N SER A 437 3.78 -68.88 -2.65
CA SER A 437 2.96 -69.45 -3.72
C SER A 437 1.65 -68.83 -4.15
N GLY A 438 1.46 -68.45 -5.41
CA GLY A 438 1.04 -69.31 -6.49
C GLY A 438 -0.29 -68.84 -7.06
N GLY A 439 -0.40 -68.57 -8.37
CA GLY A 439 -1.66 -68.44 -9.05
C GLY A 439 -1.55 -67.73 -10.39
N SER A 440 -1.27 -68.53 -11.40
CA SER A 440 -1.21 -68.34 -12.82
C SER A 440 -2.55 -67.86 -13.43
N GLY A 441 -2.49 -67.03 -14.49
CA GLY A 441 -3.62 -66.81 -15.38
C GLY A 441 -3.46 -65.67 -16.37
N ASN A 442 -2.87 -65.91 -17.50
CA ASN A 442 -2.92 -65.13 -18.74
C ASN A 442 -3.68 -65.96 -19.77
N PRO A 443 -4.05 -65.58 -21.03
CA PRO A 443 -4.21 -64.27 -21.69
C PRO A 443 -5.50 -64.19 -22.58
N ALA A 444 -5.80 -63.10 -23.21
CA ALA A 444 -6.12 -62.98 -24.66
C ALA A 444 -6.68 -61.61 -25.07
N SER A 445 -5.98 -60.92 -25.91
CA SER A 445 -6.25 -60.47 -27.31
C SER A 445 -7.49 -59.63 -27.61
N GLY A 446 -7.30 -58.53 -28.29
CA GLY A 446 -8.26 -57.85 -29.15
C GLY A 446 -7.96 -56.40 -29.45
N GLY A 447 -7.50 -56.13 -30.58
CA GLY A 447 -7.15 -55.11 -31.49
C GLY A 447 -7.86 -53.72 -31.51
N PRO A 448 -7.45 -52.80 -32.40
CA PRO A 448 -7.55 -51.37 -32.23
C PRO A 448 -8.80 -50.77 -32.90
N GLN A 449 -9.35 -49.71 -32.27
CA GLN A 449 -10.29 -48.82 -32.95
C GLN A 449 -9.90 -47.36 -32.70
N GLY A 450 -9.91 -46.59 -33.79
CA GLY A 450 -9.49 -45.24 -33.95
C GLY A 450 -10.36 -44.17 -33.35
N PRO A 451 -10.07 -42.86 -33.60
CA PRO A 451 -10.37 -41.75 -32.71
C PRO A 451 -11.81 -41.21 -32.86
N ALA A 452 -12.49 -41.03 -31.77
CA ALA A 452 -13.71 -40.24 -31.69
C ALA A 452 -13.42 -38.90 -31.04
N THR A 453 -13.52 -37.87 -31.83
CA THR A 453 -13.63 -36.47 -31.43
C THR A 453 -14.87 -36.25 -30.58
N ASN A 454 -14.72 -35.84 -29.35
CA ASN A 454 -15.75 -35.15 -28.62
C ASN A 454 -15.13 -33.96 -27.87
N GLY A 455 -15.38 -32.78 -28.44
CA GLY A 455 -15.21 -31.52 -27.73
C GLY A 455 -16.23 -31.41 -26.59
N SER A 456 -15.73 -31.41 -25.39
CA SER A 456 -16.46 -30.88 -24.22
C SER A 456 -15.86 -29.54 -23.89
N ALA A 457 -16.65 -28.48 -24.08
CA ALA A 457 -16.42 -27.17 -23.55
C ALA A 457 -16.33 -27.25 -22.01
N PRO A 458 -15.48 -26.46 -21.33
CA PRO A 458 -15.53 -26.38 -19.89
C PRO A 458 -16.83 -25.69 -19.47
N GLU A 459 -17.62 -26.40 -18.70
CA GLU A 459 -18.79 -25.88 -18.02
C GLU A 459 -18.37 -24.64 -17.20
N SER A 460 -19.06 -23.53 -17.47
CA SER A 460 -19.07 -22.37 -16.65
C SER A 460 -19.41 -22.77 -15.21
N LEU A 461 -18.50 -22.48 -14.28
CA LEU A 461 -18.79 -22.49 -12.85
C LEU A 461 -19.89 -21.47 -12.60
N ALA A 462 -21.12 -21.95 -12.60
CA ALA A 462 -22.27 -21.22 -12.12
C ALA A 462 -22.03 -20.88 -10.64
N ALA A 463 -22.36 -19.64 -10.28
CA ALA A 463 -22.45 -19.18 -8.91
C ALA A 463 -23.23 -20.20 -8.08
N ASP A 464 -22.57 -20.84 -7.12
CA ASP A 464 -23.21 -21.67 -6.12
C ASP A 464 -24.20 -20.81 -5.33
N GLY A 465 -25.46 -21.21 -5.38
CA GLY A 465 -26.52 -20.70 -4.53
C GLY A 465 -26.25 -21.00 -3.05
N PRO A 466 -26.98 -20.39 -2.10
CA PRO A 466 -26.78 -20.54 -0.67
C PRO A 466 -27.06 -21.96 -0.20
N GLY A 467 -26.04 -22.80 -0.17
CA GLY A 467 -26.16 -24.20 0.24
C GLY A 467 -24.83 -24.74 0.77
N SER A 468 -24.80 -24.95 2.10
CA SER A 468 -23.75 -25.52 2.97
C SER A 468 -22.47 -24.67 3.12
N ALA A 469 -22.55 -23.77 4.08
CA ALA A 469 -21.51 -22.96 4.64
C ALA A 469 -20.81 -23.69 5.81
N ASP A 470 -19.82 -24.54 5.61
CA ASP A 470 -19.20 -25.15 6.79
C ASP A 470 -17.66 -25.29 6.75
N GLY A 471 -16.96 -24.46 5.99
CA GLY A 471 -15.50 -24.47 6.01
C GLY A 471 -14.87 -23.09 5.91
N PRO A 472 -13.63 -22.93 6.41
CA PRO A 472 -12.90 -21.68 6.27
C PRO A 472 -12.64 -21.37 4.79
N ARG A 473 -12.79 -20.09 4.41
CA ARG A 473 -12.65 -19.61 3.03
C ARG A 473 -11.65 -18.50 2.94
N ALA A 474 -11.10 -18.29 1.74
CA ALA A 474 -10.22 -17.17 1.47
C ALA A 474 -10.72 -16.36 0.27
N ALA A 475 -10.54 -15.05 0.37
CA ALA A 475 -10.81 -14.05 -0.66
C ALA A 475 -9.56 -13.23 -0.95
N THR A 476 -9.56 -12.46 -2.03
CA THR A 476 -8.60 -11.36 -2.15
C THR A 476 -9.09 -10.17 -1.33
N LEU A 477 -8.19 -9.42 -0.72
CA LEU A 477 -8.57 -8.24 0.06
C LEU A 477 -9.38 -7.25 -0.78
N ALA A 478 -8.96 -7.02 -2.02
CA ALA A 478 -9.68 -6.14 -2.92
C ALA A 478 -11.06 -6.71 -3.35
N GLY A 479 -11.16 -8.02 -3.54
CA GLY A 479 -12.44 -8.70 -3.82
C GLY A 479 -13.39 -8.62 -2.63
N LEU A 480 -12.86 -8.77 -1.42
CA LEU A 480 -13.59 -8.63 -0.17
C LEU A 480 -14.17 -7.22 0.02
N LEU A 481 -13.33 -6.19 -0.15
CA LEU A 481 -13.73 -4.80 0.02
C LEU A 481 -14.71 -4.32 -1.05
N SER A 482 -14.55 -4.77 -2.30
CA SER A 482 -15.49 -4.46 -3.39
C SER A 482 -16.78 -5.29 -3.38
N GLY A 483 -16.86 -6.33 -2.53
CA GLY A 483 -17.98 -7.26 -2.51
C GLY A 483 -18.02 -8.25 -3.68
N ALA A 484 -16.95 -8.33 -4.48
CA ALA A 484 -16.83 -9.30 -5.57
C ALA A 484 -16.49 -10.70 -5.07
N GLU A 485 -15.83 -10.79 -3.93
CA GLU A 485 -15.49 -12.03 -3.24
C GLU A 485 -15.84 -11.90 -1.75
N GLY A 486 -15.97 -13.01 -1.04
CA GLY A 486 -16.11 -13.00 0.42
C GLY A 486 -17.52 -13.27 0.92
N PRO A 487 -17.80 -12.99 2.20
CA PRO A 487 -19.13 -13.10 2.78
C PRO A 487 -20.05 -12.00 2.22
N GLY A 488 -21.34 -12.15 2.42
CA GLY A 488 -22.30 -11.08 2.19
C GLY A 488 -22.03 -9.88 3.12
N ARG A 489 -22.81 -8.83 2.93
CA ARG A 489 -22.86 -7.68 3.84
C ARG A 489 -24.23 -7.60 4.49
N ASP A 490 -24.27 -7.13 5.72
CA ASP A 490 -25.50 -6.87 6.45
C ASP A 490 -26.19 -5.58 5.97
N ALA A 491 -27.29 -5.20 6.66
CA ALA A 491 -28.06 -4.00 6.31
C ALA A 491 -27.28 -2.69 6.53
N ASP A 492 -26.27 -2.70 7.39
CA ASP A 492 -25.43 -1.57 7.72
C ASP A 492 -24.15 -1.52 6.83
N GLY A 493 -23.99 -2.51 5.95
CA GLY A 493 -22.87 -2.62 5.03
C GLY A 493 -21.64 -3.34 5.60
N ALA A 494 -21.70 -3.83 6.84
CA ALA A 494 -20.62 -4.59 7.45
C ALA A 494 -20.56 -6.04 6.90
N LEU A 495 -19.36 -6.61 6.89
CA LEU A 495 -19.11 -7.98 6.41
C LEU A 495 -19.79 -9.03 7.32
N ASP A 496 -20.45 -10.01 6.74
CA ASP A 496 -21.12 -11.07 7.48
C ASP A 496 -20.13 -12.16 7.94
N LEU A 497 -19.30 -11.82 8.94
CA LEU A 497 -18.26 -12.68 9.50
C LEU A 497 -18.06 -12.44 11.01
N ASP A 498 -17.39 -13.39 11.68
CA ASP A 498 -17.05 -13.32 13.11
C ASP A 498 -15.52 -13.24 13.31
N LEU A 499 -14.73 -13.77 12.36
CA LEU A 499 -13.26 -13.74 12.40
C LEU A 499 -12.71 -13.50 10.99
N LEU A 500 -11.85 -12.52 10.86
CA LEU A 500 -11.09 -12.25 9.65
C LEU A 500 -9.58 -12.36 9.92
N VAL A 501 -8.89 -13.12 9.07
CA VAL A 501 -7.42 -13.17 9.03
C VAL A 501 -6.95 -12.47 7.77
N VAL A 502 -6.19 -11.40 7.89
CA VAL A 502 -5.56 -10.70 6.77
C VAL A 502 -4.13 -11.18 6.60
N LEU A 503 -3.85 -11.75 5.44
CA LEU A 503 -2.53 -12.23 5.05
C LEU A 503 -1.72 -11.09 4.39
N ASP A 504 -0.40 -11.23 4.41
CA ASP A 504 0.49 -10.20 3.86
C ASP A 504 0.26 -8.80 4.47
N ALA A 505 -0.03 -8.70 5.77
CA ALA A 505 -0.38 -7.45 6.44
C ALA A 505 0.62 -6.29 6.23
N PRO A 506 1.93 -6.49 6.00
CA PRO A 506 2.85 -5.42 5.61
C PRO A 506 2.47 -4.70 4.30
N GLN A 507 1.59 -5.29 3.47
CA GLN A 507 1.10 -4.71 2.22
C GLN A 507 -0.14 -3.82 2.40
N LEU A 508 -0.66 -3.70 3.61
CA LEU A 508 -1.76 -2.77 3.91
C LEU A 508 -1.26 -1.32 3.87
N ASP A 509 -1.80 -0.54 2.96
CA ASP A 509 -1.73 0.92 3.02
C ASP A 509 -2.82 1.48 3.94
N VAL A 510 -2.74 2.76 4.25
CA VAL A 510 -3.62 3.40 5.22
C VAL A 510 -5.09 3.43 4.75
N GLU A 511 -5.34 3.72 3.47
CA GLU A 511 -6.69 3.80 2.90
C GLU A 511 -7.36 2.42 2.89
N THR A 512 -6.63 1.40 2.43
CA THR A 512 -7.12 0.01 2.42
C THR A 512 -7.40 -0.51 3.84
N ALA A 513 -6.53 -0.17 4.80
CA ALA A 513 -6.71 -0.58 6.19
C ALA A 513 -7.88 0.14 6.87
N ALA A 514 -8.11 1.42 6.56
CA ALA A 514 -9.27 2.18 7.03
C ALA A 514 -10.57 1.56 6.52
N LEU A 515 -10.70 1.34 5.22
CA LEU A 515 -11.85 0.67 4.61
C LEU A 515 -12.09 -0.73 5.19
N LEU A 516 -11.02 -1.47 5.48
CA LEU A 516 -11.12 -2.77 6.12
C LEU A 516 -11.72 -2.67 7.51
N SER A 517 -11.18 -1.77 8.36
CA SER A 517 -11.66 -1.58 9.73
C SER A 517 -13.11 -1.12 9.79
N GLU A 518 -13.53 -0.25 8.88
CA GLU A 518 -14.91 0.23 8.73
C GLU A 518 -15.88 -0.88 8.27
N SER A 519 -15.36 -1.87 7.51
CA SER A 519 -16.17 -2.98 6.99
C SER A 519 -16.41 -4.10 8.02
N LEU A 520 -15.78 -4.07 9.20
CA LEU A 520 -15.91 -5.13 10.19
C LEU A 520 -17.15 -4.90 11.09
N PRO A 521 -17.94 -5.95 11.38
CA PRO A 521 -19.05 -5.83 12.30
C PRO A 521 -18.55 -5.71 13.75
N ASP A 522 -19.42 -5.17 14.63
CA ASP A 522 -19.13 -5.05 16.05
C ASP A 522 -18.88 -6.43 16.69
N GLY A 523 -17.80 -6.54 17.45
CA GLY A 523 -17.40 -7.77 18.13
C GLY A 523 -16.74 -8.81 17.24
N ALA A 524 -16.45 -8.48 15.97
CA ALA A 524 -15.60 -9.30 15.11
C ALA A 524 -14.14 -9.34 15.62
N ARG A 525 -13.46 -10.43 15.29
CA ARG A 525 -12.03 -10.60 15.57
C ARG A 525 -11.23 -10.36 14.30
N LEU A 526 -10.18 -9.56 14.38
CA LEU A 526 -9.24 -9.30 13.30
C LEU A 526 -7.86 -9.83 13.66
N VAL A 527 -7.29 -10.63 12.77
CA VAL A 527 -5.89 -11.06 12.86
C VAL A 527 -5.14 -10.48 11.67
N LEU A 528 -4.11 -9.67 11.94
CA LEU A 528 -3.18 -9.20 10.92
C LEU A 528 -1.94 -10.09 10.95
N THR A 529 -1.72 -10.86 9.89
CA THR A 529 -0.58 -11.77 9.80
C THR A 529 0.36 -11.39 8.68
N GLY A 530 1.66 -11.42 8.94
CA GLY A 530 2.67 -11.11 7.94
C GLY A 530 4.09 -11.15 8.48
N ASP A 531 5.02 -11.07 7.56
CA ASP A 531 6.45 -11.02 7.85
C ASP A 531 6.93 -9.56 7.88
N PRO A 532 7.38 -9.05 9.04
CA PRO A 532 7.81 -7.66 9.16
C PRO A 532 9.08 -7.32 8.37
N ALA A 533 9.84 -8.33 7.91
CA ALA A 533 11.07 -8.14 7.15
C ALA A 533 10.84 -7.88 5.66
N VAL A 534 9.63 -8.12 5.14
CA VAL A 534 9.31 -7.85 3.73
C VAL A 534 9.16 -6.35 3.46
N LEU A 535 9.20 -5.99 2.19
CA LEU A 535 8.86 -4.63 1.73
C LEU A 535 7.47 -4.23 2.22
N TRP A 536 7.34 -2.99 2.65
CA TRP A 536 6.04 -2.42 3.01
C TRP A 536 5.19 -2.16 1.77
N SER A 537 3.92 -1.84 1.98
CA SER A 537 2.96 -1.45 0.94
C SER A 537 3.56 -0.48 -0.10
N ALA A 538 3.13 -0.59 -1.35
CA ALA A 538 3.45 0.39 -2.37
C ALA A 538 2.68 1.71 -2.18
N GLY A 539 1.57 1.69 -1.43
CA GLY A 539 0.78 2.87 -1.03
C GLY A 539 1.31 3.54 0.24
N PRO A 540 0.72 4.67 0.63
CA PRO A 540 1.11 5.44 1.80
C PRO A 540 0.77 4.70 3.12
N GLY A 541 1.57 4.99 4.15
CA GLY A 541 1.46 4.33 5.45
C GLY A 541 2.36 3.09 5.58
N ARG A 542 2.41 2.57 6.79
CA ARG A 542 3.09 1.32 7.19
C ARG A 542 2.33 0.68 8.35
N VAL A 543 1.05 0.50 8.17
CA VAL A 543 0.08 0.14 9.21
C VAL A 543 0.54 -1.01 10.11
N PHE A 544 0.98 -2.12 9.50
CA PHE A 544 1.44 -3.29 10.27
C PHE A 544 2.68 -2.98 11.12
N ALA A 545 3.64 -2.24 10.57
CA ALA A 545 4.85 -1.85 11.29
C ALA A 545 4.55 -0.84 12.41
N ASP A 546 3.62 0.08 12.22
CA ASP A 546 3.18 1.04 13.22
C ASP A 546 2.46 0.35 14.37
N LEU A 547 1.60 -0.63 14.08
CA LEU A 547 0.94 -1.45 15.09
C LEU A 547 1.92 -2.31 15.89
N LEU A 548 2.90 -2.95 15.24
CA LEU A 548 3.96 -3.69 15.92
C LEU A 548 4.78 -2.79 16.87
N ALA A 549 5.08 -1.56 16.43
CA ALA A 549 5.83 -0.59 17.23
C ALA A 549 5.02 -0.02 18.39
N SER A 550 3.70 0.15 18.22
CA SER A 550 2.82 0.72 19.26
C SER A 550 2.61 -0.20 20.45
N LYS A 551 2.72 -1.54 20.25
CA LYS A 551 2.40 -2.57 21.25
C LYS A 551 0.98 -2.42 21.84
N ALA A 552 0.06 -1.87 21.08
CA ALA A 552 -1.31 -1.59 21.52
C ALA A 552 -2.21 -2.83 21.57
N CYS A 553 -1.77 -3.96 21.03
CA CYS A 553 -2.51 -5.22 21.02
C CYS A 553 -1.57 -6.42 21.10
N PRO A 554 -2.07 -7.63 21.42
CA PRO A 554 -1.25 -8.82 21.51
C PRO A 554 -0.49 -9.13 20.24
N GLN A 555 0.77 -9.50 20.39
CA GLN A 555 1.66 -9.89 19.30
C GLN A 555 2.12 -11.33 19.50
N VAL A 556 1.85 -12.19 18.53
CA VAL A 556 2.27 -13.58 18.54
C VAL A 556 3.33 -13.78 17.47
N VAL A 557 4.51 -14.20 17.89
CA VAL A 557 5.66 -14.47 17.00
C VAL A 557 5.71 -15.96 16.69
N SER A 558 5.64 -16.32 15.41
CA SER A 558 5.77 -17.71 15.00
C SER A 558 7.17 -18.26 15.33
N ARG A 559 7.20 -19.52 15.74
CA ARG A 559 8.44 -20.27 15.99
C ARG A 559 8.74 -21.28 14.89
N ARG A 560 8.00 -21.22 13.77
CA ARG A 560 8.21 -22.11 12.63
C ARG A 560 9.27 -21.52 11.71
N PRO A 561 10.43 -22.16 11.55
CA PRO A 561 11.44 -21.72 10.60
C PRO A 561 11.02 -22.07 9.18
N ASP A 562 11.39 -21.25 8.23
CA ASP A 562 11.34 -21.60 6.82
C ASP A 562 12.43 -22.63 6.52
N LEU A 563 12.05 -23.74 5.87
CA LEU A 563 12.92 -24.89 5.68
C LEU A 563 13.74 -24.78 4.38
N GLY A 564 14.86 -25.48 4.37
CA GLY A 564 15.74 -25.65 3.21
C GLY A 564 16.70 -24.47 2.98
N PRO A 565 17.64 -24.62 2.01
CA PRO A 565 18.71 -23.64 1.78
C PRO A 565 18.22 -22.22 1.44
N VAL A 566 17.09 -22.10 0.73
CA VAL A 566 16.49 -20.79 0.45
C VAL A 566 15.94 -20.15 1.73
N GLY A 567 15.24 -20.93 2.57
CA GLY A 567 14.70 -20.45 3.84
C GLY A 567 15.80 -20.02 4.81
N GLU A 568 16.89 -20.80 4.90
CA GLU A 568 18.07 -20.47 5.72
C GLU A 568 18.74 -19.16 5.27
N LEU A 569 18.96 -19.01 3.94
CA LEU A 569 19.51 -17.78 3.36
C LEU A 569 18.63 -16.57 3.67
N VAL A 570 17.32 -16.68 3.43
CA VAL A 570 16.36 -15.58 3.65
C VAL A 570 16.27 -15.21 5.12
N SER A 571 16.26 -16.21 6.03
CA SER A 571 16.26 -15.96 7.48
C SER A 571 17.51 -15.20 7.92
N GLY A 572 18.69 -15.54 7.39
CA GLY A 572 19.93 -14.79 7.63
C GLY A 572 19.83 -13.34 7.16
N ILE A 573 19.28 -13.10 5.95
CA ILE A 573 19.06 -11.74 5.42
C ILE A 573 18.14 -10.95 6.36
N GLY A 574 17.10 -11.56 6.93
CA GLY A 574 16.18 -10.89 7.85
C GLY A 574 16.88 -10.28 9.07
N ILE A 575 17.89 -10.95 9.60
CA ILE A 575 18.71 -10.45 10.74
C ILE A 575 19.92 -9.62 10.32
N GLY A 576 20.10 -9.38 9.01
CA GLY A 576 21.20 -8.56 8.48
C GLY A 576 22.46 -9.34 8.09
N GLU A 577 22.36 -10.66 7.95
CA GLU A 577 23.46 -11.54 7.60
C GLU A 577 23.25 -12.17 6.22
N LEU A 578 24.27 -12.08 5.35
CA LEU A 578 24.28 -12.75 4.07
C LEU A 578 25.20 -13.97 4.13
N ASN A 579 24.68 -15.06 4.70
CA ASN A 579 25.43 -16.27 4.93
C ASN A 579 25.55 -17.14 3.66
N GLN A 580 26.66 -17.89 3.54
CA GLN A 580 26.73 -18.97 2.56
C GLN A 580 25.95 -20.16 3.09
N VAL A 581 25.02 -20.66 2.27
CA VAL A 581 24.22 -21.84 2.61
C VAL A 581 24.66 -23.03 1.77
N GLU A 582 24.59 -24.21 2.37
CA GLU A 582 24.83 -25.46 1.64
C GLU A 582 23.63 -25.76 0.75
N ALA A 583 23.81 -25.77 -0.56
CA ALA A 583 22.78 -25.99 -1.57
C ALA A 583 23.17 -27.16 -2.51
N PRO A 584 23.17 -28.42 -2.03
CA PRO A 584 23.63 -29.57 -2.79
C PRO A 584 22.78 -29.85 -4.02
N GLY A 585 21.49 -29.53 -4.01
CA GLY A 585 20.56 -29.62 -5.13
C GLY A 585 20.55 -28.39 -6.02
N LYS A 586 21.46 -27.43 -5.81
CA LYS A 586 21.51 -26.12 -6.50
C LYS A 586 20.28 -25.26 -6.21
N GLU A 587 19.76 -25.35 -5.01
CA GLU A 587 18.63 -24.53 -4.54
C GLU A 587 18.98 -23.03 -4.59
N VAL A 588 20.24 -22.69 -4.33
CA VAL A 588 20.77 -21.33 -4.45
C VAL A 588 21.98 -21.33 -5.38
N VAL A 589 21.98 -20.47 -6.39
CA VAL A 589 23.07 -20.34 -7.37
C VAL A 589 23.36 -18.85 -7.59
N ILE A 590 24.63 -18.46 -7.44
CA ILE A 590 25.10 -17.10 -7.72
C ILE A 590 25.80 -17.09 -9.07
N VAL A 591 25.39 -16.19 -9.97
CA VAL A 591 25.93 -16.03 -11.32
C VAL A 591 26.55 -14.64 -11.44
N PRO A 592 27.87 -14.51 -11.34
CA PRO A 592 28.52 -13.21 -11.48
C PRO A 592 28.43 -12.70 -12.92
N VAL A 593 28.21 -11.40 -13.08
CA VAL A 593 28.15 -10.71 -14.36
C VAL A 593 28.92 -9.39 -14.30
N ARG A 594 29.42 -8.92 -15.42
CA ARG A 594 30.27 -7.71 -15.53
C ARG A 594 29.45 -6.46 -15.86
N ASP A 595 28.41 -6.64 -16.66
CA ASP A 595 27.61 -5.55 -17.18
C ASP A 595 26.14 -5.94 -17.35
N ALA A 596 25.29 -4.98 -17.62
CA ALA A 596 23.86 -5.17 -17.78
C ALA A 596 23.49 -6.03 -19.00
N GLY A 597 24.26 -5.99 -20.08
CA GLY A 597 24.05 -6.81 -21.27
C GLY A 597 24.30 -8.29 -20.97
N GLU A 598 25.39 -8.59 -20.24
CA GLU A 598 25.67 -9.95 -19.76
C GLU A 598 24.58 -10.38 -18.78
N ALA A 599 24.08 -9.49 -17.91
CA ALA A 599 23.00 -9.79 -16.97
C ALA A 599 21.73 -10.22 -17.71
N VAL A 600 21.31 -9.48 -18.73
CA VAL A 600 20.15 -9.83 -19.56
C VAL A 600 20.36 -11.17 -20.26
N HIS A 601 21.53 -11.37 -20.91
CA HIS A 601 21.85 -12.61 -21.62
C HIS A 601 21.83 -13.82 -20.67
N ARG A 602 22.48 -13.73 -19.51
CA ARG A 602 22.49 -14.80 -18.49
C ARG A 602 21.11 -15.10 -17.95
N THR A 603 20.30 -14.07 -17.72
CA THR A 603 18.92 -14.22 -17.26
C THR A 603 18.10 -15.02 -18.27
N VAL A 604 18.15 -14.64 -19.55
CA VAL A 604 17.45 -15.38 -20.61
C VAL A 604 17.91 -16.84 -20.68
N GLN A 605 19.21 -17.09 -20.59
CA GLN A 605 19.79 -18.43 -20.59
C GLN A 605 19.35 -19.25 -19.37
N LEU A 606 19.29 -18.63 -18.17
CA LEU A 606 18.80 -19.28 -16.95
C LEU A 606 17.34 -19.70 -17.09
N VAL A 607 16.47 -18.78 -17.48
CA VAL A 607 15.01 -19.01 -17.57
C VAL A 607 14.68 -20.01 -18.67
N ALA A 608 15.26 -19.86 -19.88
CA ALA A 608 14.89 -20.68 -21.03
C ALA A 608 15.55 -22.06 -21.05
N ASP A 609 16.78 -22.19 -20.54
CA ASP A 609 17.57 -23.39 -20.77
C ASP A 609 18.08 -24.03 -19.45
N SER A 610 18.71 -23.25 -18.55
CA SER A 610 19.46 -23.83 -17.42
C SER A 610 18.54 -24.33 -16.32
N VAL A 611 17.58 -23.52 -15.86
CA VAL A 611 16.62 -23.91 -14.82
C VAL A 611 15.75 -25.09 -15.27
N PRO A 612 15.15 -25.09 -16.47
CA PRO A 612 14.40 -26.26 -16.95
C PRO A 612 15.21 -27.55 -17.02
N ARG A 613 16.45 -27.46 -17.51
CA ARG A 613 17.30 -28.66 -17.71
C ARG A 613 17.90 -29.20 -16.42
N VAL A 614 18.29 -28.31 -15.47
CA VAL A 614 19.08 -28.73 -14.30
C VAL A 614 18.18 -28.91 -13.07
N ILE A 615 17.19 -28.04 -12.90
CA ILE A 615 16.31 -28.02 -11.73
C ILE A 615 14.97 -28.73 -12.05
N GLY A 616 14.63 -28.84 -13.34
CA GLY A 616 13.38 -29.44 -13.78
C GLY A 616 12.18 -28.53 -13.61
N VAL A 617 12.39 -27.22 -13.38
CA VAL A 617 11.31 -26.22 -13.29
C VAL A 617 11.14 -25.58 -14.66
N PRO A 618 9.98 -25.68 -15.31
CA PRO A 618 9.75 -25.09 -16.62
C PRO A 618 9.78 -23.56 -16.59
N ALA A 619 10.07 -22.94 -17.73
CA ALA A 619 10.15 -21.47 -17.87
C ALA A 619 8.86 -20.77 -17.44
N GLU A 620 7.71 -21.44 -17.62
CA GLU A 620 6.39 -20.93 -17.22
C GLU A 620 6.24 -20.82 -15.70
N GLN A 621 7.01 -21.55 -14.93
CA GLN A 621 7.02 -21.54 -13.46
C GLN A 621 8.23 -20.78 -12.88
N THR A 622 9.00 -20.14 -13.76
CA THR A 622 10.15 -19.30 -13.40
C THR A 622 9.79 -17.84 -13.55
N VAL A 623 10.11 -17.00 -12.57
CA VAL A 623 9.94 -15.54 -12.63
C VAL A 623 11.30 -14.85 -12.49
N VAL A 624 11.43 -13.69 -13.10
CA VAL A 624 12.60 -12.82 -12.95
C VAL A 624 12.22 -11.64 -12.05
N ILE A 625 13.06 -11.29 -11.07
CA ILE A 625 12.84 -10.13 -10.20
C ILE A 625 14.04 -9.18 -10.32
N THR A 626 13.76 -7.88 -10.53
CA THR A 626 14.79 -6.84 -10.67
C THR A 626 14.36 -5.56 -9.92
N PRO A 627 15.28 -4.67 -9.51
CA PRO A 627 14.96 -3.50 -8.69
C PRO A 627 13.99 -2.49 -9.31
N GLY A 628 13.97 -2.35 -10.62
CA GLY A 628 13.13 -1.31 -11.23
C GLY A 628 12.70 -1.61 -12.66
N HIS A 629 11.91 -0.69 -13.22
CA HIS A 629 11.39 -0.80 -14.59
C HIS A 629 12.36 -0.27 -15.63
N GLY A 630 13.20 0.69 -15.27
CA GLY A 630 14.18 1.34 -16.14
C GLY A 630 15.56 0.69 -16.10
N GLY A 631 16.52 1.30 -16.79
CA GLY A 631 17.88 0.79 -16.90
C GLY A 631 18.05 -0.33 -17.94
N ALA A 632 19.29 -0.69 -18.20
CA ALA A 632 19.63 -1.67 -19.24
C ALA A 632 19.25 -3.12 -18.88
N ALA A 633 19.03 -3.43 -17.60
CA ALA A 633 18.55 -4.73 -17.11
C ALA A 633 17.33 -4.57 -16.18
N GLY A 634 16.52 -3.53 -16.35
CA GLY A 634 15.23 -3.38 -15.69
C GLY A 634 14.14 -4.28 -16.31
N THR A 635 12.93 -4.27 -15.71
CA THR A 635 11.85 -5.17 -16.18
C THR A 635 11.51 -4.95 -17.66
N ARG A 636 11.63 -3.73 -18.20
CA ARG A 636 11.35 -3.44 -19.61
C ARG A 636 12.32 -4.18 -20.54
N ALA A 637 13.62 -4.05 -20.32
CA ALA A 637 14.66 -4.69 -21.12
C ALA A 637 14.60 -6.21 -20.99
N LEU A 638 14.46 -6.72 -19.76
CA LEU A 638 14.35 -8.15 -19.49
C LEU A 638 13.10 -8.77 -20.14
N ASN A 639 11.95 -8.10 -20.07
CA ASN A 639 10.72 -8.60 -20.68
C ASN A 639 10.81 -8.66 -22.21
N VAL A 640 11.45 -7.67 -22.85
CA VAL A 640 11.70 -7.71 -24.31
C VAL A 640 12.54 -8.93 -24.67
N ALA A 641 13.68 -9.13 -24.00
CA ALA A 641 14.58 -10.24 -24.29
C ALA A 641 13.94 -11.62 -23.97
N LEU A 642 13.15 -11.71 -22.90
CA LEU A 642 12.45 -12.94 -22.54
C LEU A 642 11.32 -13.23 -23.53
N LYS A 643 10.55 -12.22 -24.00
CA LYS A 643 9.54 -12.39 -25.03
C LYS A 643 10.16 -12.95 -26.32
N GLU A 644 11.25 -12.34 -26.80
CA GLU A 644 11.92 -12.80 -28.01
C GLU A 644 12.36 -14.27 -27.93
N ARG A 645 12.73 -14.75 -26.74
CA ARG A 645 13.20 -16.13 -26.55
C ARG A 645 12.09 -17.13 -26.25
N LEU A 646 11.08 -16.74 -25.44
CA LEU A 646 10.06 -17.66 -24.91
C LEU A 646 8.76 -17.67 -25.72
N ASN A 647 8.35 -16.53 -26.25
CA ASN A 647 7.14 -16.40 -27.06
C ASN A 647 7.36 -15.39 -28.20
N PRO A 648 8.23 -15.72 -29.20
CA PRO A 648 8.53 -14.81 -30.30
C PRO A 648 7.27 -14.52 -31.11
N GLY A 649 7.02 -13.25 -31.41
CA GLY A 649 5.86 -12.82 -32.17
C GLY A 649 5.92 -11.35 -32.56
N PRO A 650 5.11 -10.90 -33.54
CA PRO A 650 5.14 -9.54 -34.08
C PRO A 650 4.48 -8.49 -33.16
N GLY A 651 3.91 -8.88 -32.02
CA GLY A 651 3.19 -7.95 -31.15
C GLY A 651 1.85 -7.48 -31.73
N ARG A 652 1.04 -8.42 -32.23
CA ARG A 652 -0.20 -8.16 -32.99
C ARG A 652 -1.21 -7.28 -32.29
N PHE A 653 -1.21 -7.29 -30.96
CA PHE A 653 -2.20 -6.60 -30.12
C PHE A 653 -1.53 -5.48 -29.32
N GLY A 654 -1.04 -4.44 -29.98
CA GLY A 654 -0.38 -3.33 -29.29
C GLY A 654 0.92 -3.71 -28.56
N GLY A 655 1.70 -4.60 -29.16
CA GLY A 655 2.95 -5.13 -28.61
C GLY A 655 2.81 -6.50 -27.94
N PHE A 656 1.59 -7.02 -27.83
CA PHE A 656 1.30 -8.33 -27.24
C PHE A 656 0.95 -9.38 -28.29
N ASP A 657 1.21 -10.63 -27.96
CA ASP A 657 0.81 -11.81 -28.75
C ASP A 657 0.10 -12.82 -27.83
N PRO A 658 -0.76 -13.72 -28.38
CA PRO A 658 -1.36 -14.78 -27.60
C PRO A 658 -0.30 -15.63 -26.89
N GLY A 659 -0.54 -15.91 -25.60
CA GLY A 659 0.38 -16.65 -24.74
C GLY A 659 1.43 -15.80 -24.03
N ASP A 660 1.54 -14.51 -24.35
CA ASP A 660 2.44 -13.61 -23.61
C ASP A 660 2.08 -13.59 -22.13
N ARG A 661 3.09 -13.72 -21.27
CA ARG A 661 2.91 -13.47 -19.84
C ARG A 661 2.79 -11.98 -19.59
N ILE A 662 1.82 -11.62 -18.76
CA ILE A 662 1.55 -10.23 -18.42
C ILE A 662 1.47 -10.02 -16.91
N ALA A 663 1.73 -8.77 -16.53
CA ALA A 663 1.40 -8.16 -15.26
C ALA A 663 0.30 -7.14 -15.53
N TYR A 664 -0.91 -7.44 -15.09
CA TYR A 664 -2.06 -6.55 -15.17
C TYR A 664 -2.16 -5.73 -13.89
N SER A 665 -2.21 -4.41 -14.00
CA SER A 665 -2.33 -3.49 -12.88
C SER A 665 -3.67 -2.75 -12.97
N PRO A 666 -4.74 -3.26 -12.33
CA PRO A 666 -6.05 -2.60 -12.33
C PRO A 666 -6.06 -1.28 -11.57
N ALA A 667 -5.20 -1.15 -10.56
CA ALA A 667 -5.02 0.03 -9.74
C ALA A 667 -3.55 0.17 -9.32
N PRO A 668 -3.09 1.36 -8.90
CA PRO A 668 -1.76 1.56 -8.33
C PRO A 668 -1.45 0.56 -7.19
N GLY A 669 -0.22 0.08 -7.13
CA GLY A 669 0.22 -0.88 -6.11
C GLY A 669 -0.31 -2.32 -6.27
N ARG A 670 -1.24 -2.56 -7.18
CA ARG A 670 -1.87 -3.88 -7.37
C ARG A 670 -1.43 -4.50 -8.69
N THR A 671 -0.89 -5.70 -8.64
CA THR A 671 -0.44 -6.45 -9.82
C THR A 671 -1.02 -7.85 -9.83
N ILE A 672 -1.64 -8.24 -10.93
CA ILE A 672 -2.24 -9.56 -11.15
C ILE A 672 -1.49 -10.23 -12.30
N PRO A 673 -0.82 -11.38 -12.07
CA PRO A 673 -0.17 -12.12 -13.13
C PRO A 673 -1.20 -12.79 -14.03
N GLY A 674 -0.91 -12.87 -15.33
CA GLY A 674 -1.79 -13.48 -16.29
C GLY A 674 -1.12 -13.79 -17.61
N ARG A 675 -1.94 -14.20 -18.58
CA ARG A 675 -1.52 -14.44 -19.98
C ARG A 675 -2.51 -13.80 -20.95
N VAL A 676 -2.01 -13.36 -22.09
CA VAL A 676 -2.82 -12.89 -23.20
C VAL A 676 -3.50 -14.07 -23.87
N VAL A 677 -4.81 -13.98 -24.03
CA VAL A 677 -5.61 -14.98 -24.76
C VAL A 677 -5.80 -14.54 -26.21
N ASN A 678 -6.43 -13.40 -26.43
CA ASN A 678 -6.67 -12.77 -27.72
C ASN A 678 -6.94 -11.27 -27.54
N ALA A 679 -7.25 -10.59 -28.65
CA ALA A 679 -7.81 -9.23 -28.64
C ALA A 679 -8.89 -9.10 -29.72
N ASP A 680 -9.88 -8.28 -29.43
CA ASP A 680 -10.98 -7.98 -30.34
C ASP A 680 -11.40 -6.49 -30.25
N ALA A 681 -12.65 -6.17 -30.63
CA ALA A 681 -13.18 -4.82 -30.58
C ALA A 681 -13.38 -4.31 -29.14
N GLU A 682 -13.61 -5.19 -28.17
CA GLU A 682 -13.82 -4.87 -26.77
C GLU A 682 -12.49 -4.57 -26.05
N GLY A 683 -11.39 -5.18 -26.50
CA GLY A 683 -10.09 -4.94 -25.90
C GLY A 683 -9.15 -6.15 -25.92
N LEU A 684 -8.23 -6.17 -24.95
CA LEU A 684 -7.27 -7.25 -24.76
C LEU A 684 -7.82 -8.25 -23.72
N HIS A 685 -8.04 -9.50 -24.16
CA HIS A 685 -8.52 -10.57 -23.29
C HIS A 685 -7.37 -11.27 -22.58
N LEU A 686 -7.44 -11.31 -21.26
CA LEU A 686 -6.44 -11.85 -20.37
C LEU A 686 -7.01 -13.03 -19.57
N ALA A 687 -6.22 -14.09 -19.45
CA ALA A 687 -6.42 -15.13 -18.44
C ALA A 687 -5.56 -14.78 -17.23
N CYS A 688 -6.15 -14.16 -16.21
CA CYS A 688 -5.48 -13.74 -15.00
C CYS A 688 -5.71 -14.72 -13.84
N ALA A 689 -4.84 -14.73 -12.86
CA ALA A 689 -5.12 -15.33 -11.57
C ALA A 689 -6.38 -14.66 -10.99
N GLY A 690 -7.37 -15.47 -10.63
CA GLY A 690 -8.67 -14.96 -10.17
C GLY A 690 -9.76 -14.88 -11.25
N GLY A 691 -9.45 -15.13 -12.53
CA GLY A 691 -10.44 -15.21 -13.61
C GLY A 691 -10.07 -14.43 -14.88
N PRO A 692 -10.89 -14.55 -15.91
CA PRO A 692 -10.68 -13.82 -17.17
C PRO A 692 -10.97 -12.32 -16.99
N VAL A 693 -10.17 -11.48 -17.65
CA VAL A 693 -10.31 -10.02 -17.62
C VAL A 693 -10.24 -9.49 -19.05
N VAL A 694 -11.11 -8.54 -19.41
CA VAL A 694 -11.03 -7.79 -20.67
C VAL A 694 -10.57 -6.38 -20.35
N VAL A 695 -9.43 -5.98 -20.91
CA VAL A 695 -8.88 -4.63 -20.73
C VAL A 695 -9.22 -3.79 -21.95
N PRO A 696 -10.01 -2.71 -21.82
CA PRO A 696 -10.33 -1.83 -22.93
C PRO A 696 -9.07 -1.30 -23.62
N LYS A 697 -9.12 -1.14 -24.93
CA LYS A 697 -7.96 -0.79 -25.76
C LYS A 697 -7.23 0.48 -25.26
N GLU A 698 -7.99 1.47 -24.82
CA GLU A 698 -7.47 2.76 -24.32
C GLU A 698 -6.69 2.61 -23.01
N ARG A 699 -6.95 1.54 -22.24
CA ARG A 699 -6.32 1.27 -20.94
C ARG A 699 -5.16 0.28 -21.04
N VAL A 700 -5.01 -0.44 -22.18
CA VAL A 700 -3.98 -1.48 -22.32
C VAL A 700 -2.58 -0.95 -22.03
N GLU A 701 -2.23 0.19 -22.66
CA GLU A 701 -0.90 0.80 -22.48
C GLU A 701 -0.61 1.21 -21.03
N GLN A 702 -1.63 1.58 -20.26
CA GLN A 702 -1.50 2.01 -18.86
C GLN A 702 -1.48 0.82 -17.90
N ALA A 703 -2.35 -0.17 -18.13
CA ALA A 703 -2.66 -1.21 -17.17
C ALA A 703 -1.95 -2.55 -17.42
N VAL A 704 -1.39 -2.79 -18.62
CA VAL A 704 -0.81 -4.09 -18.97
C VAL A 704 0.68 -3.95 -19.35
N ARG A 705 1.50 -4.82 -18.78
CA ARG A 705 2.93 -4.95 -19.11
C ARG A 705 3.26 -6.43 -19.29
N HIS A 706 4.33 -6.73 -20.02
CA HIS A 706 4.88 -8.09 -20.02
C HIS A 706 5.33 -8.48 -18.60
N GLY A 707 5.13 -9.72 -18.20
CA GLY A 707 5.22 -10.21 -16.83
C GLY A 707 6.17 -11.40 -16.63
N TRP A 708 7.16 -11.61 -17.48
CA TRP A 708 8.25 -12.57 -17.19
C TRP A 708 9.22 -12.02 -16.16
N ALA A 709 9.45 -10.70 -16.20
CA ALA A 709 10.23 -9.95 -15.23
C ALA A 709 9.34 -8.94 -14.49
N LEU A 710 9.43 -8.93 -13.15
CA LEU A 710 8.66 -8.12 -12.20
C LEU A 710 9.60 -7.33 -11.29
N THR A 711 9.08 -6.32 -10.61
CA THR A 711 9.76 -5.72 -9.46
C THR A 711 9.44 -6.54 -8.20
N ALA A 712 10.23 -6.35 -7.13
CA ALA A 712 9.98 -7.03 -5.87
C ALA A 712 8.59 -6.69 -5.28
N HIS A 713 8.12 -5.43 -5.40
CA HIS A 713 6.77 -5.05 -4.99
C HIS A 713 5.67 -5.78 -5.78
N GLN A 714 5.85 -5.94 -7.10
CA GLN A 714 4.90 -6.67 -7.93
C GLN A 714 4.88 -8.18 -7.64
N ALA A 715 5.94 -8.70 -7.02
CA ALA A 715 6.08 -10.10 -6.67
C ALA A 715 5.58 -10.44 -5.25
N VAL A 716 5.24 -9.43 -4.44
CA VAL A 716 4.72 -9.66 -3.07
C VAL A 716 3.39 -10.41 -3.12
N GLY A 717 3.14 -11.26 -2.14
CA GLY A 717 1.95 -12.12 -2.05
C GLY A 717 1.92 -13.29 -3.04
N ALA A 718 3.02 -13.50 -3.80
CA ALA A 718 3.17 -14.66 -4.69
C ALA A 718 4.55 -15.31 -4.50
N ARG A 719 4.65 -16.61 -4.83
CA ARG A 719 5.90 -17.36 -4.87
C ARG A 719 5.94 -18.25 -6.10
N TRP A 720 7.15 -18.62 -6.50
CA TRP A 720 7.37 -19.43 -7.69
C TRP A 720 8.36 -20.55 -7.41
N PRO A 721 8.18 -21.71 -8.04
CA PRO A 721 9.13 -22.83 -7.93
C PRO A 721 10.57 -22.43 -8.23
N ALA A 722 10.80 -21.49 -9.17
CA ALA A 722 12.11 -20.91 -9.43
C ALA A 722 12.05 -19.39 -9.62
N VAL A 723 13.04 -18.70 -9.05
CA VAL A 723 13.21 -17.24 -9.17
C VAL A 723 14.62 -16.93 -9.65
N VAL A 724 14.71 -15.99 -10.58
CA VAL A 724 15.97 -15.40 -11.03
C VAL A 724 15.98 -13.93 -10.58
N VAL A 725 16.78 -13.60 -9.58
CA VAL A 725 16.97 -12.23 -9.12
C VAL A 725 18.11 -11.60 -9.89
N VAL A 726 17.85 -10.44 -10.52
CA VAL A 726 18.82 -9.73 -11.35
C VAL A 726 19.23 -8.42 -10.67
N LEU A 727 20.52 -8.33 -10.32
CA LEU A 727 21.14 -7.21 -9.65
C LEU A 727 22.24 -6.61 -10.56
N PRO A 728 21.87 -5.79 -11.57
CA PRO A 728 22.85 -5.13 -12.43
C PRO A 728 23.63 -4.08 -11.64
N GLY A 729 24.83 -3.71 -12.14
CA GLY A 729 25.74 -2.80 -11.44
C GLY A 729 25.15 -1.44 -11.09
N ASP A 730 24.23 -0.92 -11.91
CA ASP A 730 23.50 0.33 -11.70
C ASP A 730 22.37 0.25 -10.66
N ALA A 731 22.04 -0.95 -10.21
CA ALA A 731 21.00 -1.18 -9.21
C ALA A 731 21.43 -1.00 -7.75
N ALA A 732 22.71 -0.78 -7.47
CA ALA A 732 23.26 -0.75 -6.13
C ALA A 732 22.51 0.21 -5.17
N GLN A 733 22.10 1.39 -5.66
CA GLN A 733 21.37 2.39 -4.85
C GLN A 733 19.90 2.03 -4.54
N ALA A 734 19.34 1.08 -5.28
CA ALA A 734 17.97 0.63 -5.08
C ALA A 734 17.85 -0.54 -4.09
N LEU A 735 18.98 -1.10 -3.67
CA LEU A 735 19.00 -2.23 -2.75
C LEU A 735 18.84 -1.78 -1.30
N SER A 736 18.04 -2.54 -0.57
CA SER A 736 17.88 -2.46 0.88
C SER A 736 17.65 -3.87 1.43
N ARG A 737 17.83 -4.07 2.73
CA ARG A 737 17.58 -5.36 3.38
C ARG A 737 16.17 -5.88 3.06
N PRO A 738 15.08 -5.11 3.23
CA PRO A 738 13.74 -5.58 2.92
C PRO A 738 13.54 -5.92 1.44
N TRP A 739 14.22 -5.19 0.54
CA TRP A 739 14.15 -5.49 -0.89
C TRP A 739 14.79 -6.86 -1.20
N VAL A 740 16.00 -7.10 -0.68
CA VAL A 740 16.73 -8.37 -0.89
C VAL A 740 15.95 -9.52 -0.25
N TYR A 741 15.51 -9.34 1.00
CA TYR A 741 14.68 -10.29 1.74
C TYR A 741 13.45 -10.69 0.93
N THR A 742 12.68 -9.69 0.46
CA THR A 742 11.47 -9.92 -0.32
C THR A 742 11.77 -10.64 -1.62
N ALA A 743 12.75 -10.17 -2.40
CA ALA A 743 13.04 -10.75 -3.71
C ALA A 743 13.52 -12.20 -3.61
N PHE A 744 14.39 -12.52 -2.65
CA PHE A 744 14.94 -13.87 -2.46
C PHE A 744 13.88 -14.81 -1.87
N GLY A 745 13.04 -14.30 -0.96
CA GLY A 745 11.96 -15.07 -0.33
C GLY A 745 10.81 -15.45 -1.29
N ARG A 746 10.85 -15.01 -2.56
CA ARG A 746 9.83 -15.43 -3.56
C ARG A 746 10.10 -16.79 -4.18
N ALA A 747 11.26 -17.39 -3.93
CA ALA A 747 11.63 -18.71 -4.43
C ALA A 747 11.13 -19.82 -3.48
N ASP A 748 10.51 -20.87 -4.04
CA ASP A 748 10.11 -22.06 -3.29
C ASP A 748 11.20 -23.13 -3.32
N ARG A 749 11.79 -23.41 -4.49
CA ARG A 749 12.71 -24.52 -4.70
C ARG A 749 14.09 -24.10 -5.20
N HIS A 750 14.14 -23.03 -6.01
CA HIS A 750 15.38 -22.59 -6.66
C HIS A 750 15.47 -21.08 -6.76
N LEU A 751 16.59 -20.53 -6.34
CA LEU A 751 16.98 -19.14 -6.43
C LEU A 751 18.27 -19.00 -7.24
N SER A 752 18.22 -18.32 -8.38
CA SER A 752 19.42 -17.87 -9.11
C SER A 752 19.61 -16.37 -8.89
N VAL A 753 20.79 -15.94 -8.46
CA VAL A 753 21.14 -14.53 -8.28
C VAL A 753 22.14 -14.13 -9.35
N VAL A 754 21.69 -13.34 -10.32
CA VAL A 754 22.54 -12.72 -11.35
C VAL A 754 23.11 -11.43 -10.76
N HIS A 755 24.40 -11.45 -10.45
CA HIS A 755 25.02 -10.51 -9.54
C HIS A 755 26.12 -9.69 -10.20
N GLY A 756 25.93 -8.38 -10.31
CA GLY A 756 26.88 -7.40 -10.83
C GLY A 756 27.12 -6.20 -9.89
N VAL A 757 26.72 -6.32 -8.62
CA VAL A 757 26.76 -5.21 -7.64
C VAL A 757 27.84 -5.35 -6.56
N ASP A 758 28.76 -6.31 -6.71
CA ASP A 758 29.90 -6.57 -5.81
C ASP A 758 29.54 -6.42 -4.30
N GLN A 759 30.17 -5.48 -3.60
CA GLN A 759 29.95 -5.25 -2.17
C GLN A 759 28.62 -4.58 -1.84
N ALA A 760 27.84 -4.10 -2.83
CA ALA A 760 26.58 -3.42 -2.56
C ALA A 760 25.50 -4.39 -2.04
N LEU A 761 25.53 -5.66 -2.44
CA LEU A 761 24.58 -6.66 -1.92
C LEU A 761 24.81 -6.98 -0.43
N PRO A 762 26.02 -7.39 0.03
CA PRO A 762 26.29 -7.58 1.45
C PRO A 762 26.01 -6.32 2.28
N ARG A 763 26.41 -5.15 1.77
CA ARG A 763 26.15 -3.88 2.43
C ARG A 763 24.65 -3.57 2.55
N ALA A 764 23.87 -3.80 1.50
CA ALA A 764 22.42 -3.60 1.53
C ALA A 764 21.75 -4.47 2.60
N VAL A 765 22.20 -5.71 2.75
CA VAL A 765 21.68 -6.62 3.77
C VAL A 765 22.09 -6.16 5.18
N ALA A 766 23.36 -5.82 5.39
CA ALA A 766 23.86 -5.47 6.72
C ALA A 766 23.41 -4.09 7.20
N GLU A 767 23.45 -3.07 6.32
CA GLU A 767 23.44 -1.65 6.72
C GLU A 767 22.24 -0.85 6.22
N VAL A 768 21.51 -1.32 5.17
CA VAL A 768 20.45 -0.50 4.56
C VAL A 768 19.06 -1.00 4.98
N PRO A 769 18.45 -0.37 6.01
CA PRO A 769 17.10 -0.73 6.45
C PRO A 769 16.03 -0.25 5.46
N ALA A 770 14.76 -0.48 5.80
CA ALA A 770 13.63 0.14 5.10
C ALA A 770 13.75 1.66 5.14
N LYS A 771 13.38 2.33 4.05
CA LYS A 771 13.31 3.81 4.04
C LYS A 771 12.27 4.26 5.06
N PRO A 772 12.58 5.24 5.91
CA PRO A 772 11.62 5.73 6.89
C PRO A 772 10.40 6.34 6.19
N ARG A 773 9.23 6.16 6.82
CA ARG A 773 7.98 6.78 6.40
C ARG A 773 7.43 7.62 7.55
N THR A 774 6.95 8.79 7.24
CA THR A 774 6.24 9.65 8.18
C THR A 774 4.78 9.26 8.17
N THR A 775 4.27 8.83 9.34
CA THR A 775 2.89 8.40 9.58
C THR A 775 2.43 8.97 10.92
N ARG A 776 1.12 9.19 11.07
CA ARG A 776 0.51 9.72 12.31
C ARG A 776 -0.22 8.63 13.11
N LEU A 777 -0.46 7.47 12.52
CA LEU A 777 -1.21 6.37 13.13
C LEU A 777 -0.78 6.05 14.58
N PRO A 778 0.52 5.93 14.94
CA PRO A 778 0.94 5.65 16.31
C PRO A 778 0.54 6.75 17.31
N VAL A 779 0.58 8.02 16.88
CA VAL A 779 0.22 9.18 17.71
C VAL A 779 -1.30 9.25 17.91
N LEU A 780 -2.07 8.95 16.87
CA LEU A 780 -3.53 8.93 16.90
C LEU A 780 -4.07 7.77 17.74
N LEU A 781 -3.44 6.60 17.68
CA LEU A 781 -3.90 5.39 18.37
C LEU A 781 -3.59 5.41 19.87
N ARG A 782 -2.41 5.92 20.29
CA ARG A 782 -1.93 5.87 21.67
C ARG A 782 -2.91 6.43 22.72
N PRO A 783 -3.54 7.60 22.55
CA PRO A 783 -4.48 8.13 23.54
C PRO A 783 -5.80 7.36 23.63
N GLN A 784 -6.08 6.49 22.66
CA GLN A 784 -7.34 5.76 22.53
C GLN A 784 -7.27 4.33 23.06
N VAL A 785 -6.08 3.83 23.41
CA VAL A 785 -5.87 2.46 23.86
C VAL A 785 -5.28 2.43 25.28
N PRO A 786 -5.46 1.34 26.05
CA PRO A 786 -4.83 1.19 27.37
C PRO A 786 -3.30 1.26 27.28
N ALA A 787 -2.66 1.83 28.30
CA ALA A 787 -1.22 2.08 28.32
C ALA A 787 -0.33 0.82 28.32
N GLU A 788 -0.89 -0.37 28.62
CA GLU A 788 -0.20 -1.67 28.55
C GLU A 788 -1.24 -2.78 28.32
N VAL A 789 -0.96 -3.66 27.35
CA VAL A 789 -1.67 -4.93 27.14
C VAL A 789 -0.73 -6.10 27.46
#